data_2461692d66e247a986e1f3419cb6f7ab
#
_entry.id   2461692d66e247a986e1f3419cb6f7ab
#
_cell.length_a   1.000
_cell.length_b   1.000
_cell.length_c   1.000
_cell.angle_alpha   90.00
_cell.angle_beta   90.00
_cell.angle_gamma   90.00
#
_symmetry.space_group_name_H-M   'P 1'
#
loop_
_entity.id
_entity.type
_entity.pdbx_description
1 polymer ?
#
loop_
_entity_poly.entity_id
_entity_poly.type
_entity_poly.pdbx_seq_one_letter_code
_entity_poly.pdbx_strand_id
1 'polypeptide(L)'
;MRRYLEHFLDLCKNRIFVMLCGVIVLFAIIVLRLFSLQIIHGEYYDESITASVSKTLPVAASRGNIYDRYGRPLAVNTVAYCVQVDGSVTLELNREERKTLATDLTDWLWADGHHKVDSLPITTSSPYSFTFKGTDEEKEKQEKSWKASIGLEKKQYKLSATECLKYLYEKYDVPEGYTAAQKRTYLSLAMSDDRNLMALTLARKLSEFGETIDDELPLDTEAPYAFQFNGNTNREKSWKQSMLMKGKELNYNSRKTLDYLRDFFGLPEGLPEQLVRDTLGIRYSLYLKRYQQYQTVTIATDISDKTLAYVEENQDTFPNVVIDTVSLRDYPEGEYFSHILGYIRQMTESDYALYKDEVDADGNPLYSQTDVVGQDGMEKLYEKELNGVDGKVLIEVDNQGRRMSVIDSTEPVAGKDVFLTLDSKLQKVAYDTLESELRTAVLRKLTGGGKTYASSTELFTSMINTNHISAQKMIQAEDGVQKQVYQKLKQANPTFSPTQDDAVAVAKEFLIDGLEKGSISLKELMLMMIEQENLSVTEEEKTSIENGASPTALIIKKLSNGEMSPADTGLDPCTGSVFVTQVGTGEVLASVTYPSYDNNELVNTFNNAYYNDLLQDGNTPLVNRPLKQKKASGSTFKMITALAGLETGTITPSTTIVDKGLFKDAGVPYARCWIYSNTGGTHGPVNVSHALEVSCNYFFYELGYRLGSTANGSDSNKAITTLNEYMAAFGLNDYTGVELDEYGPTMASPANKEKAVKTFNPDATTSQTRWTDGDTIRTAIGQSINSYTPAQITKYVSTLANGGTLYKLHMVDHIQNADGTLHSEVEETVENVTKFKEENLQAVYQGMYLVTNGSRGTLRTAFNDLPVKVAAKTGTAEEDKNRSSHTWFVCFAPFDDPQIAITVMIPFGEGSGTPAPAVAKAIIREYLGLDYTPTNTTMQTVLAE
;
A
#
# COMPACT_ATOMS: atom_id res chain seq x y z
N MET A 1 0.75 -33.38 89.64
CA MET A 1 0.55 -32.11 88.85
C MET A 1 0.94 -30.85 89.67
N ARG A 2 0.45 -30.62 90.84
CA ARG A 2 0.76 -29.37 91.67
C ARG A 2 2.27 -29.21 91.95
N ARG A 3 2.97 -30.29 92.32
CA ARG A 3 4.44 -30.26 92.65
C ARG A 3 5.34 -29.97 91.41
N TYR A 4 4.88 -30.39 90.19
CA TYR A 4 5.55 -30.02 88.89
C TYR A 4 5.31 -28.54 88.51
N LEU A 5 4.16 -28.01 88.80
CA LEU A 5 3.82 -26.60 88.56
C LEU A 5 4.58 -25.67 89.50
N GLU A 6 4.77 -26.04 90.76
CA GLU A 6 5.60 -25.23 91.71
C GLU A 6 7.06 -25.28 91.35
N HIS A 7 7.62 -26.41 90.86
CA HIS A 7 9.02 -26.47 90.37
C HIS A 7 9.19 -25.67 89.04
N PHE A 8 8.23 -25.66 88.18
CA PHE A 8 8.25 -24.86 86.94
C PHE A 8 8.18 -23.39 87.29
N LEU A 9 7.37 -22.95 88.20
CA LEU A 9 7.29 -21.56 88.63
C LEU A 9 8.55 -21.07 89.38
N ASP A 10 9.32 -21.95 90.05
CA ASP A 10 10.58 -21.60 90.66
C ASP A 10 11.70 -21.57 89.64
N LEU A 11 11.69 -22.41 88.61
CA LEU A 11 12.58 -22.31 87.42
C LEU A 11 12.33 -21.01 86.64
N CYS A 12 11.07 -20.55 86.55
CA CYS A 12 10.72 -19.26 85.90
C CYS A 12 11.21 -18.00 86.64
N LYS A 13 11.62 -18.14 87.90
CA LYS A 13 12.27 -17.05 88.68
C LYS A 13 13.77 -16.95 88.37
N ASN A 14 14.37 -18.02 87.79
CA ASN A 14 15.79 -18.01 87.42
C ASN A 14 16.00 -17.25 86.13
N ARG A 15 16.75 -16.13 86.16
CA ARG A 15 17.02 -15.27 84.99
C ARG A 15 17.62 -16.04 83.79
N ILE A 16 18.48 -17.00 84.08
CA ILE A 16 19.16 -17.84 83.06
C ILE A 16 18.12 -18.74 82.37
N PHE A 17 17.19 -19.33 83.16
CA PHE A 17 16.13 -20.19 82.62
C PHE A 17 15.15 -19.41 81.74
N VAL A 18 14.76 -18.19 82.08
CA VAL A 18 13.91 -17.30 81.31
C VAL A 18 14.63 -16.89 80.03
N MET A 19 15.92 -16.56 80.07
CA MET A 19 16.72 -16.30 78.88
C MET A 19 16.81 -17.50 77.96
N LEU A 20 17.03 -18.71 78.50
CA LEU A 20 17.10 -19.94 77.73
C LEU A 20 15.76 -20.25 77.08
N CYS A 21 14.63 -20.09 77.78
CA CYS A 21 13.30 -20.21 77.20
C CYS A 21 13.07 -19.13 76.07
N GLY A 22 13.52 -17.91 76.27
CA GLY A 22 13.48 -16.86 75.24
C GLY A 22 14.27 -17.22 74.03
N VAL A 23 15.49 -17.75 74.14
CA VAL A 23 16.30 -18.23 73.02
C VAL A 23 15.62 -19.40 72.31
N ILE A 24 15.06 -20.39 73.02
CA ILE A 24 14.35 -21.53 72.48
C ILE A 24 13.12 -21.07 71.69
N VAL A 25 12.33 -20.10 72.20
CA VAL A 25 11.19 -19.52 71.50
C VAL A 25 11.62 -18.78 70.22
N LEU A 26 12.71 -18.00 70.33
CA LEU A 26 13.23 -17.30 69.16
C LEU A 26 13.77 -18.25 68.14
N PHE A 27 14.45 -19.33 68.54
CA PHE A 27 14.89 -20.40 67.64
C PHE A 27 13.70 -21.14 67.01
N ALA A 28 12.65 -21.44 67.78
CA ALA A 28 11.42 -22.06 67.24
C ALA A 28 10.70 -21.12 66.20
N ILE A 29 10.67 -19.83 66.43
CA ILE A 29 10.14 -18.86 65.49
C ILE A 29 10.99 -18.87 64.19
N ILE A 30 12.31 -18.89 64.31
CA ILE A 30 13.20 -18.96 63.14
C ILE A 30 12.98 -20.25 62.36
N VAL A 31 12.91 -21.40 63.02
CA VAL A 31 12.65 -22.71 62.43
C VAL A 31 11.29 -22.75 61.73
N LEU A 32 10.23 -22.24 62.36
CA LEU A 32 8.88 -22.14 61.79
C LEU A 32 8.88 -21.19 60.57
N ARG A 33 9.64 -20.09 60.62
CA ARG A 33 9.76 -19.18 59.52
C ARG A 33 10.53 -19.80 58.35
N LEU A 34 11.61 -20.54 58.62
CA LEU A 34 12.38 -21.28 57.62
C LEU A 34 11.52 -22.39 56.99
N PHE A 35 10.75 -23.13 57.80
CA PHE A 35 9.84 -24.15 57.32
C PHE A 35 8.75 -23.54 56.41
N SER A 36 8.18 -22.37 56.83
CA SER A 36 7.23 -21.64 55.99
C SER A 36 7.81 -21.19 54.66
N LEU A 37 9.05 -20.67 54.66
CA LEU A 37 9.70 -20.19 53.46
C LEU A 37 10.14 -21.32 52.52
N GLN A 38 10.69 -22.46 53.08
CA GLN A 38 11.26 -23.52 52.26
C GLN A 38 10.30 -24.65 51.87
N ILE A 39 9.24 -24.87 52.66
CA ILE A 39 8.31 -26.00 52.43
C ILE A 39 6.91 -25.52 52.07
N ILE A 40 6.36 -24.53 52.76
CA ILE A 40 5.00 -24.05 52.44
C ILE A 40 4.97 -23.10 51.22
N HIS A 41 5.99 -22.28 51.10
CA HIS A 41 6.09 -21.30 49.99
C HIS A 41 7.30 -21.55 49.08
N GLY A 42 7.94 -22.74 49.22
CA GLY A 42 9.13 -23.09 48.41
C GLY A 42 8.85 -23.06 46.92
N GLU A 43 7.78 -23.71 46.50
CA GLU A 43 7.36 -23.69 45.08
C GLU A 43 7.07 -22.25 44.57
N TYR A 44 6.38 -21.45 45.35
CA TYR A 44 6.12 -20.06 44.99
C TYR A 44 7.41 -19.23 44.84
N TYR A 45 8.40 -19.41 45.71
CA TYR A 45 9.68 -18.72 45.63
C TYR A 45 10.54 -19.29 44.48
N ASP A 46 10.51 -20.59 44.24
CA ASP A 46 11.21 -21.24 43.11
C ASP A 46 10.62 -20.76 41.77
N GLU A 47 9.29 -20.75 41.64
CA GLU A 47 8.60 -20.18 40.46
C GLU A 47 8.91 -18.67 40.29
N SER A 48 8.90 -17.92 41.42
CA SER A 48 9.20 -16.49 41.38
C SER A 48 10.66 -16.19 41.02
N ILE A 49 11.61 -17.02 41.48
CA ILE A 49 13.03 -16.90 41.11
C ILE A 49 13.22 -17.32 39.68
N THR A 50 12.64 -18.43 39.24
CA THR A 50 12.70 -18.89 37.85
C THR A 50 12.07 -17.88 36.92
N ALA A 51 10.91 -17.33 37.25
CA ALA A 51 10.29 -16.25 36.45
C ALA A 51 11.09 -14.95 36.41
N SER A 52 11.94 -14.66 37.41
CA SER A 52 12.78 -13.45 37.42
C SER A 52 14.10 -13.63 36.67
N VAL A 53 14.55 -14.86 36.45
CA VAL A 53 15.82 -15.24 35.82
C VAL A 53 15.59 -15.79 34.42
N SER A 54 14.42 -16.34 34.11
CA SER A 54 14.08 -16.82 32.78
C SER A 54 13.29 -15.80 31.98
N LYS A 55 13.50 -15.77 30.66
CA LYS A 55 12.77 -14.97 29.67
C LYS A 55 12.34 -15.86 28.51
N THR A 56 11.13 -15.62 28.02
CA THR A 56 10.63 -16.28 26.81
C THR A 56 10.89 -15.38 25.61
N LEU A 57 11.55 -15.92 24.60
CA LEU A 57 11.73 -15.31 23.29
C LEU A 57 10.74 -15.96 22.31
N PRO A 58 9.93 -15.20 21.57
CA PRO A 58 9.15 -15.76 20.48
C PRO A 58 10.08 -16.18 19.34
N VAL A 59 9.73 -17.28 18.67
CA VAL A 59 10.32 -17.71 17.40
C VAL A 59 9.23 -17.59 16.36
N ALA A 60 9.36 -16.64 15.45
CA ALA A 60 8.33 -16.33 14.49
C ALA A 60 7.96 -17.56 13.63
N ALA A 61 6.66 -17.82 13.49
CA ALA A 61 6.16 -18.81 12.56
C ALA A 61 6.31 -18.31 11.12
N SER A 62 6.54 -19.23 10.19
CA SER A 62 6.45 -18.90 8.76
C SER A 62 5.00 -18.61 8.39
N ARG A 63 4.72 -17.48 7.77
CA ARG A 63 3.40 -17.14 7.26
C ARG A 63 3.03 -18.07 6.11
N GLY A 64 1.77 -18.50 5.99
CA GLY A 64 1.27 -19.28 4.87
C GLY A 64 1.39 -18.55 3.54
N ASN A 65 1.50 -19.31 2.46
CA ASN A 65 1.59 -18.76 1.11
C ASN A 65 0.20 -18.60 0.48
N ILE A 66 0.14 -17.76 -0.58
CA ILE A 66 -1.06 -17.62 -1.39
C ILE A 66 -0.71 -18.03 -2.83
N TYR A 67 -1.51 -18.89 -3.41
CA TYR A 67 -1.31 -19.47 -4.74
C TYR A 67 -2.50 -19.19 -5.65
N ASP A 68 -2.25 -19.19 -6.96
CA ASP A 68 -3.31 -19.22 -7.96
C ASP A 68 -3.93 -20.64 -8.09
N ARG A 69 -4.96 -20.79 -8.92
CA ARG A 69 -5.67 -22.07 -9.15
C ARG A 69 -4.78 -23.21 -9.67
N TYR A 70 -3.59 -22.92 -10.15
CA TYR A 70 -2.60 -23.89 -10.68
C TYR A 70 -1.41 -24.09 -9.74
N GLY A 71 -1.47 -23.53 -8.53
CA GLY A 71 -0.37 -23.60 -7.56
C GLY A 71 0.82 -22.69 -7.90
N ARG A 72 0.64 -21.66 -8.74
CA ARG A 72 1.68 -20.65 -8.98
C ARG A 72 1.69 -19.66 -7.83
N PRO A 73 2.89 -19.27 -7.33
CA PRO A 73 2.99 -18.39 -6.18
C PRO A 73 2.52 -16.97 -6.49
N LEU A 74 1.67 -16.41 -5.62
CA LEU A 74 1.18 -15.04 -5.66
C LEU A 74 1.67 -14.21 -4.46
N ALA A 75 1.80 -14.85 -3.29
CA ALA A 75 2.43 -14.28 -2.11
C ALA A 75 3.19 -15.40 -1.40
N VAL A 76 4.49 -15.23 -1.24
CA VAL A 76 5.39 -16.24 -0.67
C VAL A 76 6.34 -15.61 0.32
N ASN A 77 7.04 -16.47 1.07
CA ASN A 77 8.10 -16.01 1.96
C ASN A 77 9.45 -16.38 1.35
N THR A 78 10.33 -15.40 1.23
CA THR A 78 11.73 -15.58 0.83
C THR A 78 12.63 -15.45 2.05
N VAL A 79 13.66 -16.28 2.13
CA VAL A 79 14.65 -16.19 3.20
C VAL A 79 15.74 -15.24 2.76
N ALA A 80 15.97 -14.19 3.54
CA ALA A 80 17.04 -13.23 3.33
C ALA A 80 17.99 -13.20 4.53
N TYR A 81 19.24 -12.80 4.29
CA TYR A 81 20.19 -12.56 5.38
C TYR A 81 19.96 -11.17 5.97
N CYS A 82 20.17 -11.06 7.29
CA CYS A 82 20.13 -9.78 7.99
C CYS A 82 21.34 -9.61 8.91
N VAL A 83 21.72 -8.36 9.15
CA VAL A 83 22.72 -8.00 10.15
C VAL A 83 22.02 -7.65 11.44
N GLN A 84 22.39 -8.34 12.52
CA GLN A 84 21.86 -8.10 13.86
C GLN A 84 22.98 -7.70 14.83
N VAL A 85 22.62 -6.90 15.84
CA VAL A 85 23.50 -6.59 16.97
C VAL A 85 22.97 -7.25 18.23
N ASP A 86 23.75 -8.16 18.80
CA ASP A 86 23.45 -8.83 20.08
C ASP A 86 23.88 -7.93 21.25
N GLY A 87 22.91 -7.32 21.93
CA GLY A 87 23.14 -6.47 23.08
C GLY A 87 23.69 -7.20 24.31
N SER A 88 23.57 -8.52 24.36
CA SER A 88 24.09 -9.35 25.49
C SER A 88 25.60 -9.54 25.43
N VAL A 89 26.21 -9.41 24.26
CA VAL A 89 27.67 -9.47 24.07
C VAL A 89 28.27 -8.09 24.30
N THR A 90 29.15 -7.99 25.30
CA THR A 90 29.83 -6.72 25.60
C THR A 90 30.89 -6.43 24.53
N LEU A 91 30.75 -5.29 23.85
CA LEU A 91 31.81 -4.82 22.95
C LEU A 91 32.88 -4.09 23.74
N GLU A 92 34.08 -4.60 23.69
CA GLU A 92 35.31 -3.98 24.26
C GLU A 92 36.39 -4.01 23.20
N LEU A 93 36.60 -2.89 22.51
CA LEU A 93 37.64 -2.76 21.49
C LEU A 93 39.03 -2.64 22.17
N ASN A 94 39.94 -3.50 21.81
CA ASN A 94 41.32 -3.37 22.22
C ASN A 94 42.01 -2.17 21.53
N ARG A 95 43.27 -1.89 21.92
CA ARG A 95 43.98 -0.70 21.42
C ARG A 95 44.22 -0.73 19.90
N GLU A 96 44.55 -1.89 19.35
CA GLU A 96 44.84 -2.03 17.89
C GLU A 96 43.56 -1.98 17.06
N GLU A 97 42.50 -2.63 17.50
CA GLU A 97 41.20 -2.58 16.86
C GLU A 97 40.66 -1.14 16.80
N ARG A 98 40.66 -0.44 17.93
CA ARG A 98 40.26 0.97 18.02
C ARG A 98 41.09 1.85 17.09
N LYS A 99 42.43 1.62 17.02
CA LYS A 99 43.33 2.33 16.12
C LYS A 99 42.98 2.08 14.66
N THR A 100 42.75 0.81 14.28
CA THR A 100 42.42 0.43 12.92
C THR A 100 41.13 1.13 12.49
N LEU A 101 40.02 1.00 13.27
CA LEU A 101 38.74 1.60 12.95
C LEU A 101 38.81 3.14 12.87
N ALA A 102 39.50 3.78 13.81
CA ALA A 102 39.65 5.23 13.80
C ALA A 102 40.51 5.72 12.62
N THR A 103 41.52 4.92 12.19
CA THR A 103 42.34 5.21 11.00
C THR A 103 41.46 5.11 9.74
N ASP A 104 40.76 3.99 9.54
CA ASP A 104 39.93 3.76 8.38
C ASP A 104 38.81 4.82 8.22
N LEU A 105 38.17 5.19 9.31
CA LEU A 105 37.18 6.28 9.30
C LEU A 105 37.82 7.65 9.02
N THR A 106 39.00 7.92 9.57
CA THR A 106 39.70 9.19 9.31
C THR A 106 40.09 9.31 7.84
N ASP A 107 40.69 8.26 7.28
CA ASP A 107 41.16 8.25 5.90
C ASP A 107 40.00 8.36 4.92
N TRP A 108 38.90 7.66 5.19
CA TRP A 108 37.66 7.77 4.39
C TRP A 108 37.10 9.21 4.45
N LEU A 109 36.91 9.78 5.64
CA LEU A 109 36.37 11.14 5.80
C LEU A 109 37.19 12.17 5.04
N TRP A 110 38.53 12.01 5.02
CA TRP A 110 39.42 12.92 4.33
C TRP A 110 39.40 12.71 2.82
N ALA A 111 39.30 11.48 2.34
CA ALA A 111 39.12 11.18 0.93
C ALA A 111 37.81 11.74 0.36
N ASP A 112 36.77 11.74 1.16
CA ASP A 112 35.41 12.22 0.81
C ASP A 112 35.21 13.74 1.06
N GLY A 113 36.29 14.47 1.46
CA GLY A 113 36.23 15.92 1.62
C GLY A 113 35.74 16.44 2.97
N HIS A 114 35.46 15.56 3.95
CA HIS A 114 34.95 15.93 5.27
C HIS A 114 36.06 16.26 6.27
N HIS A 115 36.68 17.43 6.14
CA HIS A 115 37.88 17.82 6.88
C HIS A 115 37.61 18.55 8.22
N LYS A 116 36.35 18.59 8.68
CA LYS A 116 35.97 19.43 9.85
C LYS A 116 35.56 18.62 11.09
N VAL A 117 35.81 17.31 11.12
CA VAL A 117 35.44 16.46 12.27
C VAL A 117 36.39 16.74 13.42
N ASP A 118 35.92 17.40 14.46
CA ASP A 118 36.68 17.78 15.63
C ASP A 118 35.86 18.06 16.86
N SER A 119 35.98 17.25 17.90
CA SER A 119 35.26 17.38 19.18
C SER A 119 36.19 17.76 20.34
N LEU A 120 37.45 18.11 20.05
CA LEU A 120 38.41 18.45 21.12
C LEU A 120 38.16 19.86 21.65
N PRO A 121 38.05 20.08 22.96
CA PRO A 121 37.87 21.42 23.55
C PRO A 121 39.19 22.21 23.60
N ILE A 122 39.94 22.18 22.49
CA ILE A 122 41.25 22.82 22.32
C ILE A 122 41.26 23.55 20.98
N THR A 123 41.86 24.76 20.91
CA THR A 123 42.00 25.54 19.67
C THR A 123 42.65 24.72 18.55
N THR A 124 42.27 24.98 17.29
CA THR A 124 42.73 24.24 16.12
C THR A 124 44.15 24.61 15.66
N SER A 125 44.68 25.74 16.13
CA SER A 125 46.02 26.28 15.77
C SER A 125 46.82 26.65 17.00
N SER A 126 48.17 26.59 16.88
CA SER A 126 49.11 27.02 17.92
C SER A 126 49.11 28.57 18.04
N PRO A 127 49.21 29.12 19.26
CA PRO A 127 49.31 28.41 20.53
C PRO A 127 47.99 27.76 20.98
N TYR A 128 48.06 26.49 21.33
CA TYR A 128 46.86 25.73 21.77
C TYR A 128 46.38 26.20 23.15
N SER A 129 45.05 26.43 23.23
CA SER A 129 44.36 26.80 24.47
C SER A 129 43.05 26.06 24.57
N PHE A 130 42.50 25.93 25.76
CA PHE A 130 41.19 25.34 25.97
C PHE A 130 40.06 26.28 25.51
N THR A 131 38.99 25.70 24.94
CA THR A 131 37.87 26.46 24.34
C THR A 131 36.59 26.42 25.20
N PHE A 132 36.67 26.01 26.48
CA PHE A 132 35.54 25.96 27.42
C PHE A 132 34.87 27.33 27.54
N LYS A 133 33.51 27.32 27.64
CA LYS A 133 32.71 28.54 27.73
C LYS A 133 32.14 28.74 29.15
N GLY A 134 31.84 29.99 29.51
CA GLY A 134 31.28 30.34 30.81
C GLY A 134 32.20 31.25 31.64
N THR A 135 31.89 31.37 32.93
CA THR A 135 32.72 32.06 33.91
C THR A 135 34.08 31.31 34.14
N ASP A 136 35.05 31.97 34.71
CA ASP A 136 36.35 31.33 34.92
C ASP A 136 36.26 30.11 35.86
N GLU A 137 35.37 30.11 36.83
CA GLU A 137 35.09 28.96 37.70
C GLU A 137 34.45 27.81 36.91
N GLU A 138 33.51 28.11 36.03
CA GLU A 138 32.85 27.12 35.16
C GLU A 138 33.83 26.51 34.16
N LYS A 139 34.70 27.33 33.55
CA LYS A 139 35.75 26.85 32.64
C LYS A 139 36.74 25.94 33.37
N GLU A 140 37.20 26.31 34.55
CA GLU A 140 38.12 25.49 35.35
C GLU A 140 37.48 24.15 35.75
N LYS A 141 36.18 24.16 36.11
CA LYS A 141 35.40 22.94 36.39
C LYS A 141 35.28 22.05 35.17
N GLN A 142 34.90 22.60 33.99
CA GLN A 142 34.81 21.86 32.72
C GLN A 142 36.16 21.29 32.31
N GLU A 143 37.24 22.05 32.43
CA GLU A 143 38.60 21.60 32.12
C GLU A 143 39.01 20.42 33.00
N LYS A 144 38.78 20.51 34.31
CA LYS A 144 39.09 19.42 35.25
C LYS A 144 38.25 18.15 34.94
N SER A 145 36.98 18.34 34.65
CA SER A 145 36.09 17.24 34.24
C SER A 145 36.56 16.57 32.97
N TRP A 146 36.91 17.36 31.94
CA TRP A 146 37.45 16.83 30.67
C TRP A 146 38.79 16.12 30.88
N LYS A 147 39.71 16.68 31.66
CA LYS A 147 41.02 16.04 31.98
C LYS A 147 40.80 14.70 32.72
N ALA A 148 39.79 14.62 33.58
CA ALA A 148 39.44 13.36 34.22
C ALA A 148 38.90 12.35 33.21
N SER A 149 38.01 12.78 32.26
CA SER A 149 37.43 11.90 31.26
C SER A 149 38.46 11.30 30.29
N ILE A 150 39.53 12.02 29.97
CA ILE A 150 40.64 11.49 29.17
C ILE A 150 41.63 10.62 29.98
N GLY A 151 41.38 10.36 31.27
CA GLY A 151 42.14 9.45 32.13
C GLY A 151 43.34 10.07 32.79
N LEU A 152 43.41 11.40 32.91
CA LEU A 152 44.48 12.07 33.69
C LEU A 152 44.20 11.98 35.19
N GLU A 153 45.24 11.74 35.98
CA GLU A 153 45.14 11.78 37.44
C GLU A 153 45.08 13.24 37.94
N LYS A 154 44.54 13.46 39.16
CA LYS A 154 44.42 14.81 39.75
C LYS A 154 45.72 15.62 39.76
N LYS A 155 46.89 14.96 39.95
CA LYS A 155 48.21 15.58 39.89
C LYS A 155 48.59 16.15 38.49
N GLN A 156 47.97 15.60 37.45
CA GLN A 156 48.15 15.96 36.03
C GLN A 156 47.17 17.02 35.52
N TYR A 157 46.21 17.48 36.35
CA TYR A 157 45.27 18.51 35.95
C TYR A 157 45.90 19.89 35.66
N LYS A 158 47.16 20.06 35.99
CA LYS A 158 47.96 21.28 35.65
C LYS A 158 48.47 21.32 34.23
N LEU A 159 48.33 20.22 33.46
CA LEU A 159 48.83 20.15 32.08
C LEU A 159 48.13 21.21 31.21
N SER A 160 48.90 21.87 30.37
CA SER A 160 48.42 22.78 29.33
C SER A 160 47.69 22.06 28.22
N ALA A 161 46.99 22.77 27.39
CA ALA A 161 46.30 22.21 26.23
C ALA A 161 47.26 21.46 25.28
N THR A 162 48.48 22.00 25.09
CA THR A 162 49.55 21.37 24.28
C THR A 162 50.01 20.04 24.88
N GLU A 163 50.20 20.01 26.17
CA GLU A 163 50.64 18.78 26.89
C GLU A 163 49.53 17.74 26.89
N CYS A 164 48.27 18.14 27.03
CA CYS A 164 47.13 17.25 26.89
C CYS A 164 47.02 16.64 25.48
N LEU A 165 47.25 17.42 24.41
CA LEU A 165 47.31 16.89 23.06
C LEU A 165 48.43 15.86 22.88
N LYS A 166 49.66 16.15 23.41
CA LYS A 166 50.73 15.20 23.34
C LYS A 166 50.42 13.89 24.09
N TYR A 167 49.81 14.00 25.26
CA TYR A 167 49.36 12.83 26.02
C TYR A 167 48.32 12.00 25.23
N LEU A 168 47.37 12.66 24.56
CA LEU A 168 46.36 11.97 23.74
C LEU A 168 47.01 11.31 22.52
N TYR A 169 47.97 11.93 21.85
CA TYR A 169 48.71 11.33 20.75
C TYR A 169 49.42 10.03 21.15
N GLU A 170 50.04 10.00 22.31
CA GLU A 170 50.71 8.82 22.85
C GLU A 170 49.69 7.75 23.32
N LYS A 171 48.61 8.18 23.97
CA LYS A 171 47.59 7.28 24.51
C LYS A 171 46.84 6.52 23.41
N TYR A 172 46.50 7.19 22.30
CA TYR A 172 45.70 6.64 21.22
C TYR A 172 46.49 6.24 19.98
N ASP A 173 47.82 6.17 20.03
CA ASP A 173 48.74 5.80 18.94
C ASP A 173 48.44 6.55 17.62
N VAL A 174 48.31 7.84 17.70
CA VAL A 174 47.96 8.67 16.54
C VAL A 174 48.99 8.50 15.42
N PRO A 175 48.61 8.16 14.16
CA PRO A 175 49.52 7.96 13.05
C PRO A 175 50.46 9.16 12.83
N GLU A 176 51.77 8.92 12.73
CA GLU A 176 52.77 10.00 12.60
C GLU A 176 52.62 10.80 11.31
N GLY A 177 52.21 10.15 10.20
CA GLY A 177 52.02 10.76 8.88
C GLY A 177 50.82 11.70 8.76
N TYR A 178 49.94 11.77 9.75
CA TYR A 178 48.75 12.61 9.71
C TYR A 178 49.08 14.09 9.89
N THR A 179 48.41 14.95 9.15
CA THR A 179 48.39 16.41 9.37
C THR A 179 47.78 16.73 10.74
N ALA A 180 48.01 17.95 11.24
CA ALA A 180 47.43 18.38 12.53
C ALA A 180 45.89 18.26 12.56
N ALA A 181 45.23 18.51 11.45
CA ALA A 181 43.76 18.37 11.33
C ALA A 181 43.36 16.91 11.30
N GLN A 182 44.01 16.03 10.55
CA GLN A 182 43.76 14.58 10.57
C GLN A 182 43.97 13.97 11.96
N LYS A 183 45.00 14.39 12.70
CA LYS A 183 45.24 13.96 14.07
C LYS A 183 44.07 14.31 15.01
N ARG A 184 43.40 15.44 14.77
CA ARG A 184 42.25 15.88 15.55
C ARG A 184 40.98 15.07 15.18
N THR A 185 40.72 14.82 13.90
CA THR A 185 39.66 13.93 13.44
C THR A 185 39.85 12.54 14.01
N TYR A 186 41.05 11.97 13.90
CA TYR A 186 41.37 10.66 14.47
C TYR A 186 41.12 10.61 16.00
N LEU A 187 41.60 11.60 16.76
CA LEU A 187 41.34 11.65 18.19
C LEU A 187 39.87 11.76 18.52
N SER A 188 39.10 12.56 17.79
CA SER A 188 37.68 12.71 18.01
C SER A 188 36.93 11.38 17.81
N LEU A 189 37.38 10.55 16.87
CA LEU A 189 36.84 9.20 16.61
C LEU A 189 37.37 8.20 17.66
N ALA A 190 38.69 8.13 17.88
CA ALA A 190 39.31 7.17 18.80
C ALA A 190 38.93 7.37 20.29
N MET A 191 38.50 8.57 20.67
CA MET A 191 38.00 8.91 21.99
C MET A 191 36.50 8.61 22.15
N SER A 192 35.78 8.25 21.08
CA SER A 192 34.39 7.88 21.14
C SER A 192 34.17 6.57 21.92
N ASP A 193 32.96 6.37 22.41
CA ASP A 193 32.48 5.10 22.97
C ASP A 193 32.63 3.98 21.94
N ASP A 194 32.96 2.76 22.35
CA ASP A 194 33.11 1.60 21.46
C ASP A 194 31.87 1.34 20.59
N ARG A 195 30.69 1.50 21.16
CA ARG A 195 29.42 1.35 20.44
C ARG A 195 29.24 2.46 19.37
N ASN A 196 29.75 3.67 19.61
CA ASN A 196 29.71 4.73 18.61
C ASN A 196 30.70 4.43 17.48
N LEU A 197 31.89 3.95 17.79
CA LEU A 197 32.87 3.61 16.77
C LEU A 197 32.40 2.43 15.90
N MET A 198 31.82 1.41 16.52
CA MET A 198 31.14 0.30 15.81
C MET A 198 30.03 0.81 14.91
N ALA A 199 29.08 1.59 15.46
CA ALA A 199 27.92 2.08 14.71
C ALA A 199 28.32 3.00 13.54
N LEU A 200 29.33 3.86 13.72
CA LEU A 200 29.90 4.68 12.63
C LEU A 200 30.50 3.82 11.52
N THR A 201 31.26 2.78 11.91
CA THR A 201 31.90 1.87 10.94
C THR A 201 30.85 1.06 10.18
N LEU A 202 29.87 0.51 10.88
CA LEU A 202 28.78 -0.26 10.25
C LEU A 202 27.92 0.62 9.36
N ALA A 203 27.46 1.79 9.81
CA ALA A 203 26.67 2.72 9.01
C ALA A 203 27.40 3.10 7.71
N ARG A 204 28.71 3.42 7.81
CA ARG A 204 29.52 3.70 6.62
C ARG A 204 29.60 2.50 5.67
N LYS A 205 29.87 1.30 6.21
CA LYS A 205 30.08 0.09 5.39
C LYS A 205 28.78 -0.38 4.75
N LEU A 206 27.69 -0.36 5.48
CA LEU A 206 26.38 -0.68 4.94
C LEU A 206 26.01 0.29 3.78
N SER A 207 26.18 1.58 3.98
CA SER A 207 25.99 2.59 2.93
C SER A 207 26.93 2.40 1.73
N GLU A 208 28.22 2.06 1.96
CA GLU A 208 29.20 1.77 0.89
C GLU A 208 28.80 0.56 0.04
N PHE A 209 28.13 -0.43 0.63
CA PHE A 209 27.64 -1.62 -0.04
C PHE A 209 26.22 -1.46 -0.63
N GLY A 210 25.58 -0.31 -0.38
CA GLY A 210 24.24 0.01 -0.88
C GLY A 210 23.10 -0.54 -0.03
N GLU A 211 23.39 -0.92 1.22
CA GLU A 211 22.39 -1.41 2.15
C GLU A 211 21.60 -0.27 2.80
N THR A 212 20.32 -0.53 3.03
CA THR A 212 19.46 0.36 3.83
C THR A 212 19.58 0.00 5.31
N ILE A 213 19.66 1.01 6.19
CA ILE A 213 19.66 0.79 7.63
C ILE A 213 18.22 0.69 8.12
N ASP A 214 17.88 -0.44 8.73
CA ASP A 214 16.63 -0.66 9.44
C ASP A 214 16.75 -0.09 10.84
N ASP A 215 15.94 0.91 11.17
CA ASP A 215 15.97 1.51 12.50
C ASP A 215 14.58 2.01 12.94
N GLU A 216 14.45 2.23 14.25
CA GLU A 216 13.23 2.71 14.88
C GLU A 216 13.24 4.24 15.13
N LEU A 217 14.23 4.99 14.62
CA LEU A 217 14.33 6.44 14.80
C LEU A 217 13.24 7.13 13.97
N PRO A 218 12.25 7.85 14.56
CA PRO A 218 11.11 8.40 13.83
C PRO A 218 11.46 9.68 13.05
N LEU A 219 12.47 9.57 12.21
CA LEU A 219 12.96 10.56 11.26
C LEU A 219 13.22 9.86 9.92
N ASP A 220 12.93 10.51 8.81
CA ASP A 220 13.23 9.95 7.50
C ASP A 220 14.72 9.60 7.36
N THR A 221 15.01 8.58 6.58
CA THR A 221 16.37 8.11 6.34
C THR A 221 17.19 9.07 5.49
N GLU A 222 16.51 9.87 4.66
CA GLU A 222 17.10 10.84 3.75
C GLU A 222 16.73 12.29 4.09
N ALA A 223 17.56 13.24 3.65
CA ALA A 223 17.28 14.65 3.81
C ALA A 223 15.95 15.03 3.08
N PRO A 224 15.10 15.87 3.68
CA PRO A 224 15.32 16.76 4.84
C PRO A 224 15.12 16.14 6.23
N TYR A 225 15.12 14.83 6.37
CA TYR A 225 14.95 14.07 7.64
C TYR A 225 13.66 14.42 8.38
N ALA A 226 12.54 14.48 7.67
CA ALA A 226 11.26 14.87 8.25
C ALA A 226 10.81 13.92 9.38
N PHE A 227 9.99 14.41 10.32
CA PHE A 227 9.43 13.57 11.37
C PHE A 227 8.35 12.63 10.84
N GLN A 228 8.39 11.36 11.21
CA GLN A 228 7.44 10.31 10.81
C GLN A 228 6.18 10.25 11.71
N PHE A 229 5.73 11.39 12.25
CA PHE A 229 4.53 11.45 13.11
C PHE A 229 3.26 11.88 12.36
N ASN A 230 3.28 12.02 11.03
CA ASN A 230 2.15 12.41 10.19
C ASN A 230 1.41 13.67 10.70
N GLY A 231 2.17 14.71 11.13
CA GLY A 231 1.63 15.94 11.68
C GLY A 231 1.10 15.85 13.12
N ASN A 232 1.19 14.70 13.78
CA ASN A 232 0.76 14.54 15.18
C ASN A 232 1.79 15.12 16.15
N THR A 233 1.64 16.41 16.43
CA THR A 233 2.54 17.17 17.32
C THR A 233 2.57 16.66 18.77
N ASN A 234 1.53 15.97 19.23
CA ASN A 234 1.50 15.40 20.59
C ASN A 234 2.38 14.14 20.67
N ARG A 235 2.31 13.24 19.67
CA ARG A 235 3.18 12.06 19.59
C ARG A 235 4.65 12.49 19.45
N GLU A 236 4.93 13.47 18.59
CA GLU A 236 6.28 14.05 18.45
C GLU A 236 6.83 14.58 19.78
N LYS A 237 6.05 15.36 20.50
CA LYS A 237 6.45 15.90 21.82
C LYS A 237 6.67 14.81 22.86
N SER A 238 5.81 13.79 22.91
CA SER A 238 5.94 12.65 23.81
C SER A 238 7.22 11.88 23.53
N TRP A 239 7.55 11.64 22.25
CA TRP A 239 8.80 11.01 21.85
C TRP A 239 10.02 11.86 22.26
N LYS A 240 10.02 13.18 21.97
CA LYS A 240 11.11 14.07 22.39
C LYS A 240 11.32 14.05 23.92
N GLN A 241 10.24 13.97 24.71
CA GLN A 241 10.31 13.82 26.16
C GLN A 241 10.96 12.50 26.58
N SER A 242 10.67 11.38 25.88
CA SER A 242 11.33 10.09 26.15
C SER A 242 12.83 10.13 25.89
N MET A 243 13.27 11.02 24.99
CA MET A 243 14.67 11.33 24.73
C MET A 243 15.24 12.42 25.66
N LEU A 244 14.59 12.68 26.78
CA LEU A 244 14.98 13.64 27.83
C LEU A 244 15.01 15.11 27.39
N MET A 245 14.45 15.46 26.23
CA MET A 245 14.32 16.83 25.76
C MET A 245 13.33 17.62 26.64
N LYS A 246 13.62 18.91 26.90
CA LYS A 246 12.83 19.73 27.83
C LYS A 246 12.67 21.17 27.33
N GLY A 247 11.58 21.81 27.76
CA GLY A 247 11.35 23.24 27.51
C GLY A 247 11.34 23.59 26.02
N LYS A 248 12.27 24.47 25.58
CA LYS A 248 12.39 24.90 24.19
C LYS A 248 12.82 23.79 23.21
N GLU A 249 13.47 22.74 23.72
CA GLU A 249 13.95 21.60 22.90
C GLU A 249 12.79 20.81 22.31
N LEU A 250 11.63 20.78 22.99
CA LEU A 250 10.41 20.13 22.47
C LEU A 250 9.89 20.78 21.17
N ASN A 251 10.33 21.98 20.85
CA ASN A 251 9.95 22.71 19.62
C ASN A 251 11.07 22.70 18.55
N TYR A 252 12.11 21.88 18.72
CA TYR A 252 13.15 21.73 17.71
C TYR A 252 12.56 21.08 16.44
N ASN A 253 12.97 21.57 15.26
CA ASN A 253 12.73 20.88 14.01
C ASN A 253 13.61 19.62 13.92
N SER A 254 13.41 18.80 12.90
CA SER A 254 14.12 17.54 12.70
C SER A 254 15.64 17.70 12.75
N ARG A 255 16.18 18.69 12.02
CA ARG A 255 17.63 18.97 11.98
C ARG A 255 18.23 19.31 13.36
N LYS A 256 17.58 20.19 14.12
CA LYS A 256 18.00 20.50 15.51
C LYS A 256 17.84 19.31 16.45
N THR A 257 16.87 18.45 16.14
CA THR A 257 16.67 17.22 16.93
C THR A 257 17.79 16.23 16.63
N LEU A 258 18.25 16.09 15.36
CA LEU A 258 19.44 15.31 15.03
C LEU A 258 20.69 15.83 15.76
N ASP A 259 20.92 17.15 15.78
CA ASP A 259 22.02 17.74 16.54
C ASP A 259 21.94 17.41 18.04
N TYR A 260 20.74 17.49 18.63
CA TYR A 260 20.53 17.11 20.02
C TYR A 260 20.84 15.62 20.26
N LEU A 261 20.37 14.73 19.39
CA LEU A 261 20.63 13.28 19.49
C LEU A 261 22.11 12.95 19.28
N ARG A 262 22.80 13.63 18.34
CA ARG A 262 24.24 13.52 18.18
C ARG A 262 24.96 13.79 19.49
N ASP A 263 24.63 14.89 20.17
CA ASP A 263 25.22 15.26 21.47
C ASP A 263 24.81 14.29 22.59
N PHE A 264 23.55 13.82 22.57
CA PHE A 264 23.03 12.85 23.55
C PHE A 264 23.75 11.50 23.49
N PHE A 265 24.06 11.01 22.28
CA PHE A 265 24.81 9.77 22.08
C PHE A 265 26.33 10.00 22.07
N GLY A 266 26.81 11.23 22.10
CA GLY A 266 28.25 11.58 22.15
C GLY A 266 28.99 11.33 20.83
N LEU A 267 28.32 11.51 19.68
CA LEU A 267 28.98 11.44 18.38
C LEU A 267 29.81 12.70 18.09
N PRO A 268 30.96 12.59 17.39
CA PRO A 268 31.81 13.73 17.05
C PRO A 268 31.06 14.81 16.23
N GLU A 269 31.46 16.09 16.46
CA GLU A 269 31.01 17.21 15.63
C GLU A 269 31.68 17.19 14.26
N GLY A 270 30.94 17.64 13.23
CA GLY A 270 31.46 17.82 11.87
C GLY A 270 31.41 16.56 10.98
N LEU A 271 30.82 15.48 11.44
CA LEU A 271 30.52 14.30 10.63
C LEU A 271 29.51 14.62 9.52
N PRO A 272 29.53 13.90 8.37
CA PRO A 272 28.49 13.99 7.33
C PRO A 272 27.09 13.76 7.92
N GLU A 273 26.12 14.55 7.52
CA GLU A 273 24.75 14.47 8.09
C GLU A 273 24.11 13.09 7.89
N GLN A 274 24.27 12.48 6.71
CA GLN A 274 23.76 11.15 6.42
C GLN A 274 24.39 10.12 7.35
N LEU A 275 25.72 10.13 7.49
CA LEU A 275 26.41 9.21 8.41
C LEU A 275 25.95 9.40 9.86
N VAL A 276 25.69 10.65 10.28
CA VAL A 276 25.11 10.93 11.61
C VAL A 276 23.72 10.33 11.72
N ARG A 277 22.83 10.52 10.71
CA ARG A 277 21.47 9.97 10.71
C ARG A 277 21.48 8.45 10.87
N ASP A 278 22.27 7.78 10.05
CA ASP A 278 22.36 6.32 10.01
C ASP A 278 22.96 5.76 11.30
N THR A 279 24.02 6.36 11.79
CA THR A 279 24.61 6.00 13.07
C THR A 279 23.64 6.19 14.24
N LEU A 280 22.87 7.29 14.22
CA LEU A 280 21.83 7.55 15.23
C LEU A 280 20.69 6.52 15.15
N GLY A 281 20.32 6.06 13.97
CA GLY A 281 19.36 4.97 13.77
C GLY A 281 19.80 3.71 14.52
N ILE A 282 21.01 3.22 14.26
CA ILE A 282 21.59 2.07 14.95
C ILE A 282 21.66 2.30 16.48
N ARG A 283 22.17 3.45 16.91
CA ARG A 283 22.31 3.78 18.34
C ARG A 283 20.96 3.89 19.07
N TYR A 284 19.95 4.44 18.39
CA TYR A 284 18.61 4.58 18.93
C TYR A 284 17.93 3.22 19.10
N SER A 285 17.99 2.35 18.11
CA SER A 285 17.44 1.00 18.17
C SER A 285 18.07 0.18 19.31
N LEU A 286 19.37 0.25 19.49
CA LEU A 286 20.07 -0.33 20.64
C LEU A 286 19.66 0.31 21.98
N TYR A 287 19.42 1.62 21.99
CA TYR A 287 18.99 2.33 23.21
C TYR A 287 17.58 1.91 23.66
N LEU A 288 16.68 1.63 22.74
CA LEU A 288 15.34 1.11 23.05
C LEU A 288 15.42 -0.24 23.75
N LYS A 289 16.36 -1.11 23.38
CA LYS A 289 16.55 -2.46 23.95
C LYS A 289 17.52 -2.49 25.15
N ARG A 290 17.95 -1.33 25.70
CA ARG A 290 18.96 -1.25 26.79
C ARG A 290 18.61 -2.03 28.07
N TYR A 291 17.35 -2.34 28.30
CA TYR A 291 16.87 -3.18 29.43
C TYR A 291 16.49 -4.59 29.00
N GLN A 292 16.60 -4.91 27.71
CA GLN A 292 16.27 -6.19 27.10
C GLN A 292 17.43 -6.68 26.23
N GLN A 293 18.64 -6.68 26.82
CA GLN A 293 19.87 -6.99 26.07
C GLN A 293 19.92 -8.41 25.53
N TYR A 294 19.06 -9.32 26.02
CA TYR A 294 18.88 -10.67 25.49
C TYR A 294 18.19 -10.72 24.13
N GLN A 295 17.63 -9.61 23.67
CA GLN A 295 17.06 -9.49 22.33
C GLN A 295 18.09 -8.88 21.39
N THR A 296 18.28 -9.48 20.24
CA THR A 296 19.06 -8.91 19.15
C THR A 296 18.32 -7.72 18.51
N VAL A 297 19.07 -6.83 17.87
CA VAL A 297 18.52 -5.68 17.12
C VAL A 297 18.95 -5.83 15.67
N THR A 298 18.01 -6.02 14.77
CA THR A 298 18.25 -6.02 13.32
C THR A 298 18.59 -4.61 12.87
N ILE A 299 19.63 -4.44 12.08
CA ILE A 299 20.10 -3.16 11.58
C ILE A 299 20.17 -3.05 10.07
N ALA A 300 20.10 -4.18 9.35
CA ALA A 300 19.91 -4.25 7.90
C ALA A 300 19.31 -5.60 7.53
N THR A 301 18.36 -5.60 6.59
CA THR A 301 17.70 -6.80 6.05
C THR A 301 17.96 -6.91 4.56
N ASP A 302 17.83 -8.12 4.01
CA ASP A 302 18.07 -8.45 2.60
C ASP A 302 19.45 -7.97 2.11
N ILE A 303 20.48 -8.33 2.89
CA ILE A 303 21.85 -7.87 2.67
C ILE A 303 22.53 -8.60 1.52
N SER A 304 23.43 -7.88 0.84
CA SER A 304 24.24 -8.43 -0.25
C SER A 304 25.33 -9.39 0.24
N ASP A 305 25.84 -10.24 -0.65
CA ASP A 305 26.98 -11.12 -0.38
C ASP A 305 28.22 -10.35 0.11
N LYS A 306 28.38 -9.09 -0.27
CA LYS A 306 29.48 -8.24 0.19
C LYS A 306 29.38 -7.91 1.66
N THR A 307 28.16 -7.58 2.09
CA THR A 307 27.86 -7.28 3.50
C THR A 307 28.00 -8.54 4.35
N LEU A 308 27.48 -9.67 3.87
CA LEU A 308 27.65 -10.96 4.51
C LEU A 308 29.12 -11.28 4.75
N ALA A 309 29.94 -11.24 3.69
CA ALA A 309 31.38 -11.50 3.78
C ALA A 309 32.08 -10.54 4.74
N TYR A 310 31.76 -9.24 4.68
CA TYR A 310 32.36 -8.24 5.56
C TYR A 310 32.06 -8.51 7.05
N VAL A 311 30.84 -8.83 7.38
CA VAL A 311 30.47 -9.11 8.78
C VAL A 311 31.16 -10.38 9.28
N GLU A 312 31.18 -11.45 8.49
CA GLU A 312 31.84 -12.71 8.86
C GLU A 312 33.36 -12.56 9.02
N GLU A 313 34.01 -11.80 8.13
CA GLU A 313 35.45 -11.52 8.21
C GLU A 313 35.84 -10.65 9.41
N ASN A 314 34.91 -9.86 9.97
CA ASN A 314 35.18 -8.93 11.08
C ASN A 314 34.53 -9.36 12.41
N GLN A 315 34.11 -10.61 12.57
CA GLN A 315 33.53 -11.11 13.83
C GLN A 315 34.49 -11.00 15.04
N ASP A 316 35.77 -11.09 14.82
CA ASP A 316 36.76 -10.89 15.90
C ASP A 316 36.74 -9.45 16.43
N THR A 317 36.53 -8.46 15.56
CA THR A 317 36.45 -7.04 15.90
C THR A 317 35.08 -6.64 16.46
N PHE A 318 34.01 -7.23 15.91
CA PHE A 318 32.64 -6.96 16.30
C PHE A 318 31.93 -8.27 16.72
N PRO A 319 32.30 -8.89 17.85
CA PRO A 319 31.73 -10.18 18.27
C PRO A 319 30.24 -10.11 18.60
N ASN A 320 29.68 -8.92 18.74
CA ASN A 320 28.26 -8.66 18.96
C ASN A 320 27.47 -8.38 17.68
N VAL A 321 28.13 -8.35 16.51
CA VAL A 321 27.46 -8.21 15.20
C VAL A 321 27.38 -9.59 14.56
N VAL A 322 26.18 -10.07 14.31
CA VAL A 322 25.92 -11.42 13.82
C VAL A 322 25.07 -11.39 12.56
N ILE A 323 25.25 -12.39 11.72
CA ILE A 323 24.34 -12.67 10.61
C ILE A 323 23.26 -13.61 11.08
N ASP A 324 22.04 -13.31 10.74
CA ASP A 324 20.86 -14.18 10.93
C ASP A 324 20.03 -14.19 9.66
N THR A 325 18.97 -15.00 9.64
CA THR A 325 18.03 -15.07 8.54
C THR A 325 16.69 -14.48 8.95
N VAL A 326 16.05 -13.77 8.04
CA VAL A 326 14.72 -13.22 8.21
C VAL A 326 13.81 -13.70 7.06
N SER A 327 12.56 -13.96 7.37
CA SER A 327 11.55 -14.28 6.37
C SER A 327 10.92 -12.98 5.86
N LEU A 328 11.13 -12.68 4.56
CA LEU A 328 10.54 -11.53 3.88
C LEU A 328 9.32 -11.98 3.08
N ARG A 329 8.25 -11.18 3.13
CA ARG A 329 7.09 -11.41 2.28
C ARG A 329 7.36 -10.87 0.89
N ASP A 330 7.13 -11.69 -0.13
CA ASP A 330 7.32 -11.35 -1.53
C ASP A 330 6.03 -11.59 -2.32
N TYR A 331 5.71 -10.66 -3.22
CA TYR A 331 4.58 -10.72 -4.14
C TYR A 331 5.13 -10.81 -5.57
N PRO A 332 5.42 -12.01 -6.09
CA PRO A 332 6.10 -12.18 -7.38
C PRO A 332 5.38 -11.54 -8.57
N GLU A 333 4.07 -11.38 -8.46
CA GLU A 333 3.23 -10.78 -9.50
C GLU A 333 2.84 -9.31 -9.19
N GLY A 334 3.38 -8.72 -8.11
CA GLY A 334 3.33 -7.30 -7.77
C GLY A 334 2.01 -6.60 -8.11
N GLU A 335 2.06 -5.61 -8.97
CA GLU A 335 0.94 -4.75 -9.38
C GLU A 335 -0.26 -5.51 -9.99
N TYR A 336 -0.06 -6.69 -10.56
CA TYR A 336 -1.15 -7.45 -11.17
C TYR A 336 -2.18 -7.95 -10.15
N PHE A 337 -1.75 -8.19 -8.90
CA PHE A 337 -2.58 -8.80 -7.87
C PHE A 337 -2.76 -7.94 -6.62
N SER A 338 -2.19 -6.75 -6.55
CA SER A 338 -2.16 -5.92 -5.34
C SER A 338 -3.53 -5.69 -4.70
N HIS A 339 -4.58 -5.43 -5.49
CA HIS A 339 -5.94 -5.22 -4.99
C HIS A 339 -6.65 -6.50 -4.51
N ILE A 340 -6.11 -7.66 -4.86
CA ILE A 340 -6.62 -8.96 -4.43
C ILE A 340 -5.86 -9.42 -3.19
N LEU A 341 -4.53 -9.39 -3.26
CA LEU A 341 -3.67 -9.86 -2.16
C LEU A 341 -3.63 -8.86 -1.00
N GLY A 342 -3.55 -7.57 -1.29
CA GLY A 342 -3.24 -6.56 -0.30
C GLY A 342 -1.75 -6.59 0.07
N TYR A 343 -1.44 -6.26 1.31
CA TYR A 343 -0.07 -6.26 1.86
C TYR A 343 -0.10 -6.46 3.37
N ILE A 344 1.04 -6.84 3.94
CA ILE A 344 1.23 -6.98 5.38
C ILE A 344 2.04 -5.81 5.94
N ARG A 345 1.80 -5.45 7.19
CA ARG A 345 2.50 -4.37 7.89
C ARG A 345 2.47 -4.60 9.39
N GLN A 346 3.42 -3.99 10.11
CA GLN A 346 3.41 -3.96 11.57
C GLN A 346 2.07 -3.44 12.10
N MET A 347 1.57 -4.09 13.12
CA MET A 347 0.28 -3.85 13.75
C MET A 347 0.16 -2.43 14.29
N THR A 348 -0.97 -1.76 14.00
CA THR A 348 -1.32 -0.49 14.62
C THR A 348 -2.07 -0.73 15.95
N GLU A 349 -2.27 0.32 16.76
CA GLU A 349 -3.12 0.21 17.97
C GLU A 349 -4.55 -0.27 17.65
N SER A 350 -5.10 0.12 16.49
CA SER A 350 -6.42 -0.32 16.03
C SER A 350 -6.42 -1.78 15.62
N ASP A 351 -5.36 -2.27 14.96
CA ASP A 351 -5.23 -3.68 14.61
C ASP A 351 -5.08 -4.53 15.87
N TYR A 352 -4.22 -4.13 16.79
CA TYR A 352 -4.05 -4.84 18.06
C TYR A 352 -5.36 -4.93 18.86
N ALA A 353 -6.19 -3.89 18.83
CA ALA A 353 -7.49 -3.94 19.49
C ALA A 353 -8.44 -5.00 18.92
N LEU A 354 -8.26 -5.40 17.63
CA LEU A 354 -9.03 -6.46 16.98
C LEU A 354 -8.55 -7.87 17.37
N TYR A 355 -7.22 -8.06 17.53
CA TYR A 355 -6.60 -9.38 17.69
C TYR A 355 -6.13 -9.71 19.11
N LYS A 356 -6.07 -8.75 20.04
CA LYS A 356 -5.53 -8.92 21.41
C LYS A 356 -6.19 -10.03 22.24
N ASP A 357 -7.42 -10.40 21.94
CA ASP A 357 -8.20 -11.40 22.66
C ASP A 357 -8.09 -12.81 22.00
N GLU A 358 -7.35 -12.94 20.90
CA GLU A 358 -7.07 -14.21 20.23
C GLU A 358 -5.97 -14.96 21.01
N VAL A 359 -6.23 -16.23 21.30
CA VAL A 359 -5.32 -17.07 22.11
C VAL A 359 -5.05 -18.41 21.42
N ASP A 360 -3.87 -18.99 21.71
CA ASP A 360 -3.52 -20.36 21.31
C ASP A 360 -4.31 -21.41 22.12
N ALA A 361 -4.07 -22.69 21.83
CA ALA A 361 -4.74 -23.81 22.53
C ALA A 361 -4.43 -23.85 24.03
N ASP A 362 -3.34 -23.24 24.46
CA ASP A 362 -2.88 -23.16 25.85
C ASP A 362 -3.37 -21.89 26.56
N GLY A 363 -4.08 -20.99 25.85
CA GLY A 363 -4.63 -19.74 26.37
C GLY A 363 -3.62 -18.58 26.39
N ASN A 364 -2.49 -18.67 25.66
CA ASN A 364 -1.57 -17.56 25.52
C ASN A 364 -2.00 -16.66 24.36
N PRO A 365 -1.74 -15.32 24.41
CA PRO A 365 -2.00 -14.42 23.28
C PRO A 365 -1.30 -14.89 22.00
N LEU A 366 -2.05 -14.94 20.88
CA LEU A 366 -1.52 -15.26 19.56
C LEU A 366 -0.81 -14.07 18.94
N TYR A 367 -1.15 -12.83 19.34
CA TYR A 367 -0.65 -11.61 18.74
C TYR A 367 -0.01 -10.69 19.79
N SER A 368 1.06 -10.02 19.38
CA SER A 368 1.73 -8.93 20.10
C SER A 368 1.63 -7.61 19.31
N GLN A 369 1.91 -6.49 19.96
CA GLN A 369 1.88 -5.18 19.26
C GLN A 369 2.98 -5.01 18.20
N THR A 370 3.97 -5.88 18.18
CA THR A 370 5.09 -5.85 17.24
C THR A 370 4.91 -6.75 16.04
N ASP A 371 3.85 -7.55 16.01
CA ASP A 371 3.62 -8.50 14.93
C ASP A 371 3.17 -7.81 13.63
N VAL A 372 3.42 -8.52 12.54
CA VAL A 372 3.05 -8.09 11.20
C VAL A 372 1.77 -8.79 10.80
N VAL A 373 0.75 -8.01 10.37
CA VAL A 373 -0.57 -8.52 9.99
C VAL A 373 -1.03 -7.97 8.66
N GLY A 374 -1.96 -8.68 8.02
CA GLY A 374 -2.61 -8.23 6.79
C GLY A 374 -3.38 -6.91 6.96
N GLN A 375 -3.11 -5.95 6.10
CA GLN A 375 -3.74 -4.63 6.13
C GLN A 375 -4.92 -4.50 5.18
N ASP A 376 -4.89 -5.23 4.06
CA ASP A 376 -5.93 -5.24 3.04
C ASP A 376 -5.94 -6.59 2.30
N GLY A 377 -6.92 -6.81 1.44
CA GLY A 377 -7.01 -7.95 0.55
C GLY A 377 -7.09 -9.31 1.25
N MET A 378 -6.60 -10.34 0.58
CA MET A 378 -6.57 -11.72 1.09
C MET A 378 -5.65 -11.87 2.30
N GLU A 379 -4.57 -11.10 2.36
CA GLU A 379 -3.66 -11.06 3.51
C GLU A 379 -4.40 -10.72 4.82
N LYS A 380 -5.31 -9.74 4.76
CA LYS A 380 -6.13 -9.34 5.90
C LYS A 380 -7.27 -10.31 6.19
N LEU A 381 -7.92 -10.75 5.13
CA LEU A 381 -9.13 -11.55 5.25
C LEU A 381 -8.83 -12.94 5.83
N TYR A 382 -7.70 -13.52 5.44
CA TYR A 382 -7.22 -14.84 5.87
C TYR A 382 -6.06 -14.74 6.88
N GLU A 383 -5.98 -13.62 7.62
CA GLU A 383 -4.92 -13.38 8.61
C GLU A 383 -4.77 -14.55 9.58
N LYS A 384 -5.87 -15.10 10.11
CA LYS A 384 -5.86 -16.19 11.09
C LYS A 384 -5.35 -17.52 10.52
N GLU A 385 -5.61 -17.77 9.26
CA GLU A 385 -5.14 -18.96 8.54
C GLU A 385 -3.67 -18.81 8.15
N LEU A 386 -3.30 -17.62 7.68
CA LEU A 386 -1.95 -17.33 7.17
C LEU A 386 -0.90 -17.14 8.27
N ASN A 387 -1.28 -16.61 9.45
CA ASN A 387 -0.30 -16.16 10.45
C ASN A 387 0.51 -17.28 11.11
N GLY A 388 -0.01 -18.49 11.22
CA GLY A 388 0.65 -19.56 11.98
C GLY A 388 0.61 -19.36 13.51
N VAL A 389 1.43 -20.11 14.21
CA VAL A 389 1.57 -20.02 15.67
C VAL A 389 3.06 -19.97 16.03
N ASP A 390 3.49 -18.89 16.66
CA ASP A 390 4.88 -18.70 17.05
C ASP A 390 5.37 -19.77 18.03
N GLY A 391 6.60 -20.21 17.80
CA GLY A 391 7.36 -21.00 18.76
C GLY A 391 7.87 -20.15 19.93
N LYS A 392 8.43 -20.80 20.92
CA LYS A 392 8.95 -20.13 22.12
C LYS A 392 10.28 -20.76 22.54
N VAL A 393 11.25 -19.91 22.85
CA VAL A 393 12.52 -20.33 23.46
C VAL A 393 12.59 -19.73 24.86
N LEU A 394 12.62 -20.59 25.88
CA LEU A 394 12.80 -20.19 27.26
C LEU A 394 14.30 -20.11 27.54
N ILE A 395 14.80 -18.92 27.83
CA ILE A 395 16.23 -18.67 28.13
C ILE A 395 16.42 -18.24 29.58
N GLU A 396 17.57 -18.61 30.12
CA GLU A 396 18.06 -18.08 31.39
C GLU A 396 18.86 -16.78 31.13
N VAL A 397 18.61 -15.76 31.92
CA VAL A 397 19.34 -14.47 31.83
C VAL A 397 20.00 -14.11 33.15
N ASP A 398 21.12 -13.41 33.09
CA ASP A 398 21.80 -12.89 34.30
C ASP A 398 21.13 -11.61 34.82
N ASN A 399 21.69 -11.02 35.87
CA ASN A 399 21.19 -9.79 36.50
C ASN A 399 21.36 -8.53 35.64
N GLN A 400 22.03 -8.63 34.48
CA GLN A 400 22.21 -7.59 33.48
C GLN A 400 21.34 -7.83 32.24
N GLY A 401 20.54 -8.92 32.24
CA GLY A 401 19.67 -9.29 31.11
C GLY A 401 20.43 -9.93 29.94
N ARG A 402 21.61 -10.55 30.20
CA ARG A 402 22.36 -11.28 29.17
C ARG A 402 21.98 -12.75 29.17
N ARG A 403 21.85 -13.35 27.99
CA ARG A 403 21.50 -14.77 27.79
C ARG A 403 22.62 -15.66 28.33
N MET A 404 22.26 -16.61 29.22
CA MET A 404 23.17 -17.58 29.83
C MET A 404 23.00 -18.97 29.22
N SER A 405 21.77 -19.48 29.13
CA SER A 405 21.48 -20.81 28.62
C SER A 405 20.07 -20.86 28.00
N VAL A 406 19.79 -21.90 27.18
CA VAL A 406 18.45 -22.27 26.74
C VAL A 406 17.92 -23.33 27.71
N ILE A 407 16.75 -23.07 28.29
CA ILE A 407 16.09 -23.98 29.24
C ILE A 407 15.17 -24.92 28.50
N ASP A 408 14.35 -24.41 27.55
CA ASP A 408 13.36 -25.14 26.77
C ASP A 408 13.07 -24.46 25.44
N SER A 409 12.54 -25.21 24.47
CA SER A 409 12.11 -24.63 23.17
C SER A 409 10.89 -25.37 22.62
N THR A 410 9.96 -24.61 22.09
CA THR A 410 8.80 -25.10 21.32
C THR A 410 8.93 -24.61 19.89
N GLU A 411 8.89 -25.54 18.93
CA GLU A 411 8.96 -25.19 17.50
C GLU A 411 7.72 -24.39 17.05
N PRO A 412 7.88 -23.43 16.14
CA PRO A 412 6.76 -22.70 15.55
C PRO A 412 5.93 -23.60 14.63
N VAL A 413 4.64 -23.30 14.50
CA VAL A 413 3.74 -23.95 13.54
C VAL A 413 3.44 -22.99 12.41
N ALA A 414 3.87 -23.36 11.19
CA ALA A 414 3.66 -22.53 10.00
C ALA A 414 2.17 -22.29 9.73
N GLY A 415 1.86 -21.12 9.14
CA GLY A 415 0.53 -20.78 8.66
C GLY A 415 0.07 -21.68 7.53
N LYS A 416 -1.23 -21.64 7.24
CA LYS A 416 -1.87 -22.44 6.18
C LYS A 416 -1.76 -21.72 4.84
N ASP A 417 -1.64 -22.49 3.78
CA ASP A 417 -1.61 -21.99 2.42
C ASP A 417 -3.01 -21.77 1.86
N VAL A 418 -3.23 -20.66 1.17
CA VAL A 418 -4.51 -20.29 0.53
C VAL A 418 -4.40 -20.41 -0.97
N PHE A 419 -5.28 -21.20 -1.58
CA PHE A 419 -5.37 -21.36 -3.04
C PHE A 419 -6.56 -20.56 -3.59
N LEU A 420 -6.28 -19.70 -4.56
CA LEU A 420 -7.30 -18.86 -5.19
C LEU A 420 -7.86 -19.51 -6.46
N THR A 421 -9.08 -19.13 -6.85
CA THR A 421 -9.69 -19.52 -8.12
C THR A 421 -9.14 -18.76 -9.31
N LEU A 422 -8.33 -17.71 -9.09
CA LEU A 422 -7.77 -16.86 -10.13
C LEU A 422 -6.68 -17.58 -10.93
N ASP A 423 -6.59 -17.23 -12.22
CA ASP A 423 -5.52 -17.65 -13.12
C ASP A 423 -4.54 -16.49 -13.32
N SER A 424 -3.30 -16.62 -12.83
CA SER A 424 -2.29 -15.55 -12.89
C SER A 424 -1.93 -15.15 -14.32
N LYS A 425 -1.93 -16.06 -15.27
CA LYS A 425 -1.68 -15.74 -16.69
C LYS A 425 -2.83 -14.95 -17.29
N LEU A 426 -4.06 -15.36 -17.00
CA LEU A 426 -5.25 -14.68 -17.48
C LEU A 426 -5.33 -13.24 -16.91
N GLN A 427 -5.00 -13.08 -15.63
CA GLN A 427 -4.91 -11.79 -14.94
C GLN A 427 -3.91 -10.86 -15.64
N LYS A 428 -2.68 -11.36 -15.93
CA LYS A 428 -1.63 -10.58 -16.60
C LYS A 428 -2.03 -10.19 -18.02
N VAL A 429 -2.54 -11.14 -18.81
CA VAL A 429 -3.00 -10.86 -20.19
C VAL A 429 -4.10 -9.78 -20.17
N ALA A 430 -5.03 -9.86 -19.22
CA ALA A 430 -6.10 -8.88 -19.08
C ALA A 430 -5.57 -7.48 -18.72
N TYR A 431 -4.60 -7.40 -17.79
CA TYR A 431 -3.98 -6.14 -17.37
C TYR A 431 -3.15 -5.51 -18.49
N ASP A 432 -2.20 -6.26 -19.04
CA ASP A 432 -1.28 -5.77 -20.09
C ASP A 432 -2.02 -5.32 -21.34
N THR A 433 -3.06 -6.08 -21.73
CA THR A 433 -3.89 -5.71 -22.89
C THR A 433 -4.70 -4.45 -22.59
N LEU A 434 -5.29 -4.34 -21.39
CA LEU A 434 -6.02 -3.15 -21.00
C LEU A 434 -5.12 -1.90 -21.03
N GLU A 435 -3.94 -1.96 -20.43
CA GLU A 435 -2.96 -0.88 -20.46
C GLU A 435 -2.56 -0.50 -21.88
N SER A 436 -2.19 -1.49 -22.71
CA SER A 436 -1.78 -1.27 -24.11
C SER A 436 -2.86 -0.59 -24.94
N GLU A 437 -4.12 -1.00 -24.76
CA GLU A 437 -5.25 -0.41 -25.48
C GLU A 437 -5.57 1.02 -24.98
N LEU A 438 -5.45 1.28 -23.68
CA LEU A 438 -5.57 2.63 -23.12
C LEU A 438 -4.44 3.54 -23.62
N ARG A 439 -3.20 3.04 -23.66
CA ARG A 439 -2.04 3.73 -24.26
C ARG A 439 -2.31 4.12 -25.71
N THR A 440 -2.83 3.20 -26.50
CA THR A 440 -3.20 3.46 -27.87
C THR A 440 -4.29 4.53 -28.00
N ALA A 441 -5.29 4.51 -27.10
CA ALA A 441 -6.35 5.52 -27.09
C ALA A 441 -5.82 6.92 -26.76
N VAL A 442 -4.97 7.05 -25.73
CA VAL A 442 -4.33 8.30 -25.33
C VAL A 442 -3.41 8.84 -26.45
N LEU A 443 -2.59 7.97 -27.06
CA LEU A 443 -1.74 8.36 -28.19
C LEU A 443 -2.55 8.90 -29.39
N ARG A 444 -3.67 8.26 -29.72
CA ARG A 444 -4.58 8.78 -30.78
C ARG A 444 -5.13 10.16 -30.47
N LYS A 445 -5.46 10.44 -29.21
CA LYS A 445 -5.88 11.78 -28.76
C LYS A 445 -4.76 12.81 -28.94
N LEU A 446 -3.55 12.47 -28.52
CA LEU A 446 -2.40 13.38 -28.57
C LEU A 446 -1.90 13.64 -29.99
N THR A 447 -2.07 12.68 -30.91
CA THR A 447 -1.61 12.77 -32.33
C THR A 447 -2.69 13.17 -33.32
N GLY A 448 -3.92 13.43 -32.87
CA GLY A 448 -5.05 13.83 -33.74
C GLY A 448 -5.67 12.69 -34.55
N GLY A 449 -5.34 11.42 -34.27
CA GLY A 449 -5.93 10.25 -34.93
C GLY A 449 -7.27 9.79 -34.33
N GLY A 450 -7.76 10.44 -33.29
CA GLY A 450 -9.02 10.13 -32.60
C GLY A 450 -10.19 11.03 -32.99
N LYS A 451 -11.35 10.76 -32.38
CA LYS A 451 -12.54 11.64 -32.52
C LYS A 451 -12.37 12.97 -31.78
N THR A 452 -11.54 12.99 -30.77
CA THR A 452 -11.21 14.15 -29.95
C THR A 452 -9.69 14.33 -29.96
N TYR A 453 -9.25 15.59 -30.00
CA TYR A 453 -7.83 15.97 -29.93
C TYR A 453 -7.56 16.61 -28.59
N ALA A 454 -6.51 16.18 -27.89
CA ALA A 454 -6.06 16.81 -26.67
C ALA A 454 -4.89 17.73 -26.94
N SER A 455 -5.04 19.00 -26.61
CA SER A 455 -3.97 20.01 -26.70
C SER A 455 -2.88 19.75 -25.66
N SER A 456 -1.69 20.33 -25.88
CA SER A 456 -0.62 20.30 -24.88
C SER A 456 -1.06 20.92 -23.54
N THR A 457 -1.86 21.99 -23.58
CA THR A 457 -2.42 22.61 -22.37
C THR A 457 -3.32 21.63 -21.62
N GLU A 458 -4.22 20.94 -22.32
CA GLU A 458 -5.10 19.93 -21.72
C GLU A 458 -4.31 18.76 -21.11
N LEU A 459 -3.26 18.25 -21.79
CA LEU A 459 -2.39 17.22 -21.26
C LEU A 459 -1.74 17.66 -19.93
N PHE A 460 -1.07 18.78 -19.91
CA PHE A 460 -0.37 19.24 -18.71
C PHE A 460 -1.33 19.65 -17.58
N THR A 461 -2.49 20.21 -17.91
CA THR A 461 -3.57 20.46 -16.94
C THR A 461 -4.04 19.13 -16.29
N SER A 462 -4.17 18.09 -17.12
CA SER A 462 -4.55 16.75 -16.62
C SER A 462 -3.50 16.17 -15.68
N MET A 463 -2.22 16.28 -16.04
CA MET A 463 -1.10 15.83 -15.19
C MET A 463 -0.99 16.59 -13.85
N ILE A 464 -1.34 17.91 -13.84
CA ILE A 464 -1.44 18.67 -12.60
C ILE A 464 -2.61 18.16 -11.75
N ASN A 465 -3.77 17.92 -12.37
CA ASN A 465 -4.97 17.46 -11.66
C ASN A 465 -4.78 16.07 -11.04
N THR A 466 -4.09 15.16 -11.74
CA THR A 466 -3.77 13.80 -11.26
C THR A 466 -2.54 13.74 -10.36
N ASN A 467 -1.91 14.88 -10.07
CA ASN A 467 -0.72 14.99 -9.21
C ASN A 467 0.58 14.43 -9.83
N HIS A 468 0.59 14.08 -11.10
CA HIS A 468 1.82 13.72 -11.83
C HIS A 468 2.80 14.90 -11.94
N ILE A 469 2.26 16.13 -11.89
CA ILE A 469 3.01 17.36 -11.61
C ILE A 469 2.52 17.83 -10.23
N SER A 470 3.32 17.55 -9.21
CA SER A 470 2.91 17.76 -7.82
C SER A 470 3.07 19.21 -7.37
N ALA A 471 1.95 19.85 -7.07
CA ALA A 471 1.94 21.17 -6.45
C ALA A 471 2.50 21.15 -5.03
N GLN A 472 2.35 20.04 -4.30
CA GLN A 472 2.89 19.87 -2.96
C GLN A 472 4.42 19.81 -2.98
N LYS A 473 5.02 18.97 -3.85
CA LYS A 473 6.48 18.92 -4.03
C LYS A 473 7.04 20.28 -4.44
N MET A 474 6.34 21.04 -5.31
CA MET A 474 6.70 22.42 -5.68
C MET A 474 6.75 23.37 -4.47
N ILE A 475 5.74 23.32 -3.58
CA ILE A 475 5.70 24.15 -2.38
C ILE A 475 6.88 23.89 -1.44
N GLN A 476 7.32 22.63 -1.37
CA GLN A 476 8.38 22.15 -0.48
C GLN A 476 9.78 22.32 -1.07
N ALA A 477 9.90 22.59 -2.37
CA ALA A 477 11.18 22.64 -3.07
C ALA A 477 12.12 23.72 -2.51
N GLU A 478 13.39 23.39 -2.34
CA GLU A 478 14.41 24.30 -1.83
C GLU A 478 15.22 24.99 -2.95
N ASP A 479 15.28 24.38 -4.15
CA ASP A 479 16.03 24.88 -5.31
C ASP A 479 15.33 24.49 -6.64
N GLY A 480 16.03 24.59 -7.75
CA GLY A 480 15.57 24.16 -9.06
C GLY A 480 14.47 25.01 -9.69
N VAL A 481 13.85 24.45 -10.75
CA VAL A 481 12.73 25.08 -11.46
C VAL A 481 11.48 25.12 -10.59
N GLN A 482 11.27 24.10 -9.78
CA GLN A 482 10.14 24.05 -8.83
C GLN A 482 10.18 25.26 -7.89
N LYS A 483 11.35 25.59 -7.33
CA LYS A 483 11.52 26.78 -6.47
C LYS A 483 11.25 28.07 -7.22
N GLN A 484 11.67 28.17 -8.48
CA GLN A 484 11.40 29.37 -9.29
C GLN A 484 9.89 29.55 -9.53
N VAL A 485 9.17 28.47 -9.85
CA VAL A 485 7.71 28.49 -10.03
C VAL A 485 6.99 28.80 -8.70
N TYR A 486 7.45 28.23 -7.58
CA TYR A 486 6.94 28.59 -6.25
C TYR A 486 7.13 30.08 -5.93
N GLN A 487 8.27 30.68 -6.32
CA GLN A 487 8.49 32.12 -6.16
C GLN A 487 7.53 32.95 -7.00
N LYS A 488 7.17 32.50 -8.23
CA LYS A 488 6.11 33.14 -9.03
C LYS A 488 4.76 33.10 -8.31
N LEU A 489 4.40 32.00 -7.69
CA LEU A 489 3.19 31.89 -6.84
C LEU A 489 3.21 32.92 -5.71
N LYS A 490 4.33 33.01 -4.98
CA LYS A 490 4.50 33.99 -3.88
C LYS A 490 4.40 35.44 -4.35
N GLN A 491 4.88 35.73 -5.55
CA GLN A 491 4.75 37.06 -6.17
C GLN A 491 3.31 37.38 -6.59
N ALA A 492 2.61 36.42 -7.18
CA ALA A 492 1.21 36.55 -7.59
C ALA A 492 0.25 36.57 -6.37
N ASN A 493 0.57 35.86 -5.32
CA ASN A 493 -0.20 35.81 -4.07
C ASN A 493 0.72 36.02 -2.85
N PRO A 494 1.01 37.28 -2.48
CA PRO A 494 1.90 37.60 -1.37
C PRO A 494 1.43 37.09 0.01
N THR A 495 0.14 36.78 0.15
CA THR A 495 -0.46 36.27 1.39
C THR A 495 -0.42 34.75 1.47
N PHE A 496 0.00 34.05 0.42
CA PHE A 496 0.08 32.60 0.38
C PHE A 496 1.02 32.08 1.49
N SER A 497 0.53 31.10 2.27
CA SER A 497 1.31 30.37 3.26
C SER A 497 1.37 28.88 2.89
N PRO A 498 2.54 28.24 2.89
CA PRO A 498 2.64 26.79 2.63
C PRO A 498 1.97 25.93 3.71
N THR A 499 1.63 26.52 4.86
CA THR A 499 0.98 25.83 5.99
C THR A 499 -0.53 26.12 6.10
N GLN A 500 -1.13 26.82 5.13
CA GLN A 500 -2.58 26.97 5.09
C GLN A 500 -3.27 25.68 4.61
N ASP A 501 -4.49 25.42 5.11
CA ASP A 501 -5.20 24.15 4.85
C ASP A 501 -5.45 23.87 3.37
N ASP A 502 -5.59 24.91 2.55
CA ASP A 502 -5.86 24.84 1.11
C ASP A 502 -4.62 25.10 0.24
N ALA A 503 -3.41 25.10 0.82
CA ALA A 503 -2.18 25.47 0.12
C ALA A 503 -1.97 24.72 -1.20
N VAL A 504 -2.21 23.40 -1.20
CA VAL A 504 -2.04 22.55 -2.40
C VAL A 504 -3.08 22.89 -3.46
N ALA A 505 -4.34 23.14 -3.07
CA ALA A 505 -5.41 23.51 -4.00
C ALA A 505 -5.12 24.88 -4.67
N VAL A 506 -4.73 25.88 -3.90
CA VAL A 506 -4.32 27.20 -4.39
C VAL A 506 -3.11 27.10 -5.34
N ALA A 507 -2.14 26.24 -5.01
CA ALA A 507 -0.98 26.05 -5.87
C ALA A 507 -1.34 25.33 -7.19
N LYS A 508 -2.23 24.32 -7.15
CA LYS A 508 -2.75 23.65 -8.37
C LYS A 508 -3.49 24.64 -9.28
N GLU A 509 -4.39 25.44 -8.70
CA GLU A 509 -5.12 26.47 -9.45
C GLU A 509 -4.15 27.48 -10.09
N PHE A 510 -3.11 27.92 -9.36
CA PHE A 510 -2.07 28.81 -9.88
C PHE A 510 -1.31 28.18 -11.06
N LEU A 511 -0.95 26.91 -10.99
CA LEU A 511 -0.26 26.21 -12.09
C LEU A 511 -1.14 26.12 -13.34
N ILE A 512 -2.41 25.75 -13.20
CA ILE A 512 -3.39 25.64 -14.30
C ILE A 512 -3.65 27.00 -14.92
N ASP A 513 -4.00 27.98 -14.11
CA ASP A 513 -4.21 29.38 -14.54
C ASP A 513 -2.97 29.96 -15.22
N GLY A 514 -1.79 29.69 -14.68
CA GLY A 514 -0.51 30.13 -15.22
C GLY A 514 -0.22 29.51 -16.56
N LEU A 515 -0.53 28.23 -16.76
CA LEU A 515 -0.42 27.56 -18.05
C LEU A 515 -1.37 28.11 -19.08
N GLU A 516 -2.65 28.31 -18.74
CA GLU A 516 -3.66 28.90 -19.65
C GLU A 516 -3.34 30.32 -20.07
N LYS A 517 -2.81 31.14 -19.15
CA LYS A 517 -2.44 32.54 -19.39
C LYS A 517 -1.02 32.70 -19.95
N GLY A 518 -0.24 31.65 -20.06
CA GLY A 518 1.14 31.63 -20.57
C GLY A 518 2.19 32.21 -19.61
N SER A 519 1.87 32.43 -18.34
CA SER A 519 2.82 32.87 -17.30
C SER A 519 3.68 31.72 -16.75
N ILE A 520 3.21 30.47 -16.94
CA ILE A 520 3.93 29.23 -16.72
C ILE A 520 4.00 28.49 -18.05
N SER A 521 5.19 28.08 -18.45
CA SER A 521 5.43 27.39 -19.72
C SER A 521 5.37 25.87 -19.57
N LEU A 522 5.07 25.18 -20.68
CA LEU A 522 5.16 23.71 -20.76
C LEU A 522 6.56 23.20 -20.40
N LYS A 523 7.60 23.97 -20.75
CA LYS A 523 9.00 23.66 -20.39
C LYS A 523 9.20 23.66 -18.88
N GLU A 524 8.70 24.67 -18.17
CA GLU A 524 8.82 24.73 -16.71
C GLU A 524 8.10 23.56 -16.04
N LEU A 525 6.90 23.21 -16.49
CA LEU A 525 6.13 22.08 -15.97
C LEU A 525 6.84 20.74 -16.23
N MET A 526 7.44 20.57 -17.43
CA MET A 526 8.23 19.37 -17.76
C MET A 526 9.47 19.25 -16.86
N LEU A 527 10.21 20.35 -16.67
CA LEU A 527 11.39 20.34 -15.82
C LEU A 527 11.01 20.09 -14.34
N MET A 528 9.88 20.63 -13.88
CA MET A 528 9.35 20.30 -12.55
C MET A 528 9.07 18.80 -12.42
N MET A 529 8.43 18.17 -13.40
CA MET A 529 8.12 16.73 -13.39
C MET A 529 9.39 15.87 -13.35
N ILE A 530 10.45 16.29 -14.06
CA ILE A 530 11.77 15.65 -14.04
C ILE A 530 12.43 15.81 -12.66
N GLU A 531 12.41 17.03 -12.09
CA GLU A 531 12.94 17.30 -10.74
C GLU A 531 12.17 16.56 -9.62
N GLN A 532 10.90 16.21 -9.87
CA GLN A 532 10.03 15.43 -8.98
C GLN A 532 10.23 13.92 -9.11
N GLU A 533 11.11 13.50 -10.02
CA GLU A 533 11.36 12.08 -10.37
C GLU A 533 10.12 11.34 -10.91
N ASN A 534 9.08 12.08 -11.32
CA ASN A 534 7.85 11.54 -11.91
C ASN A 534 8.00 11.21 -13.41
N LEU A 535 9.12 11.52 -14.03
CA LEU A 535 9.48 11.12 -15.38
C LEU A 535 10.99 10.84 -15.46
N SER A 536 11.33 9.60 -15.78
CA SER A 536 12.71 9.22 -16.05
C SER A 536 13.16 9.72 -17.43
N VAL A 537 14.24 10.50 -17.48
CA VAL A 537 14.82 11.05 -18.71
C VAL A 537 16.34 10.90 -18.73
N THR A 538 16.92 10.79 -19.92
CA THR A 538 18.37 10.87 -20.08
C THR A 538 18.85 12.34 -19.99
N GLU A 539 20.12 12.55 -19.70
CA GLU A 539 20.73 13.89 -19.69
C GLU A 539 20.60 14.61 -21.05
N GLU A 540 20.61 13.84 -22.16
CA GLU A 540 20.41 14.38 -23.51
C GLU A 540 18.96 14.86 -23.70
N GLU A 541 17.97 14.11 -23.23
CA GLU A 541 16.56 14.47 -23.27
C GLU A 541 16.29 15.72 -22.43
N LYS A 542 16.82 15.78 -21.20
CA LYS A 542 16.73 16.93 -20.30
C LYS A 542 17.34 18.19 -20.97
N THR A 543 18.57 18.09 -21.48
CA THR A 543 19.25 19.17 -22.18
C THR A 543 18.45 19.62 -23.42
N SER A 544 17.83 18.68 -24.15
CA SER A 544 16.98 19.01 -25.31
C SER A 544 15.78 19.87 -24.92
N ILE A 545 15.09 19.50 -23.82
CA ILE A 545 13.97 20.31 -23.27
C ILE A 545 14.47 21.68 -22.82
N GLU A 546 15.62 21.76 -22.16
CA GLU A 546 16.23 23.03 -21.75
C GLU A 546 16.53 23.95 -22.96
N ASN A 547 16.89 23.35 -24.10
CA ASN A 547 17.16 24.05 -25.34
C ASN A 547 15.90 24.34 -26.21
N GLY A 548 14.70 23.99 -25.73
CA GLY A 548 13.44 24.38 -26.36
C GLY A 548 12.78 23.30 -27.20
N ALA A 549 13.16 22.03 -27.05
CA ALA A 549 12.43 20.92 -27.63
C ALA A 549 11.00 20.84 -27.06
N SER A 550 10.08 20.26 -27.82
CA SER A 550 8.67 20.12 -27.41
C SER A 550 8.49 19.15 -26.24
N PRO A 551 8.02 19.59 -25.09
CA PRO A 551 7.68 18.71 -23.97
C PRO A 551 6.63 17.64 -24.33
N THR A 552 5.59 18.02 -25.08
CA THR A 552 4.55 17.08 -25.54
C THR A 552 5.11 15.99 -26.45
N ALA A 553 6.08 16.32 -27.31
CA ALA A 553 6.70 15.32 -28.18
C ALA A 553 7.51 14.28 -27.37
N LEU A 554 8.15 14.70 -26.28
CA LEU A 554 8.84 13.78 -25.36
C LEU A 554 7.84 12.85 -24.66
N ILE A 555 6.72 13.37 -24.18
CA ILE A 555 5.64 12.55 -23.57
C ILE A 555 5.12 11.52 -24.57
N ILE A 556 4.82 11.93 -25.82
CA ILE A 556 4.37 11.01 -26.87
C ILE A 556 5.42 9.91 -27.14
N LYS A 557 6.70 10.28 -27.19
CA LYS A 557 7.81 9.32 -27.33
C LYS A 557 7.83 8.31 -26.18
N LYS A 558 7.80 8.78 -24.93
CA LYS A 558 7.82 7.94 -23.72
C LYS A 558 6.63 6.99 -23.63
N LEU A 559 5.41 7.50 -23.93
CA LEU A 559 4.21 6.68 -24.04
C LEU A 559 4.33 5.62 -25.14
N SER A 560 4.84 5.99 -26.33
CA SER A 560 4.95 5.06 -27.47
C SER A 560 5.93 3.92 -27.18
N ASN A 561 6.98 4.20 -26.41
CA ASN A 561 8.00 3.21 -26.03
C ASN A 561 7.64 2.39 -24.78
N GLY A 562 6.53 2.70 -24.10
CA GLY A 562 6.16 2.06 -22.83
C GLY A 562 6.97 2.53 -21.61
N GLU A 563 7.73 3.62 -21.75
CA GLU A 563 8.50 4.23 -20.64
C GLU A 563 7.63 5.14 -19.75
N MET A 564 6.40 5.37 -20.14
CA MET A 564 5.37 6.11 -19.41
C MET A 564 4.04 5.40 -19.58
N SER A 565 3.26 5.30 -18.52
CA SER A 565 1.94 4.67 -18.54
C SER A 565 0.86 5.65 -19.07
N PRO A 566 -0.26 5.16 -19.62
CA PRO A 566 -1.38 6.03 -19.97
C PRO A 566 -1.97 6.75 -18.75
N ALA A 567 -1.94 6.13 -17.56
CA ALA A 567 -2.42 6.73 -16.32
C ALA A 567 -1.63 7.99 -15.96
N ASP A 568 -0.32 8.00 -16.21
CA ASP A 568 0.57 9.13 -15.91
C ASP A 568 0.18 10.43 -16.65
N THR A 569 -0.58 10.32 -17.73
CA THR A 569 -1.09 11.49 -18.45
C THR A 569 -2.33 12.11 -17.82
N GLY A 570 -3.08 11.35 -17.02
CA GLY A 570 -4.39 11.74 -16.50
C GLY A 570 -5.46 11.99 -17.58
N LEU A 571 -5.14 11.78 -18.87
CA LEU A 571 -6.08 11.99 -19.97
C LEU A 571 -7.03 10.81 -20.14
N ASP A 572 -8.34 11.07 -20.11
CA ASP A 572 -9.33 10.05 -20.44
C ASP A 572 -9.17 9.51 -21.88
N PRO A 573 -9.28 8.18 -22.10
CA PRO A 573 -9.40 7.12 -21.11
C PRO A 573 -8.02 6.62 -20.64
N CYS A 574 -7.71 6.79 -19.37
CA CYS A 574 -6.44 6.36 -18.79
C CYS A 574 -6.61 5.40 -17.58
N THR A 575 -7.84 4.99 -17.30
CA THR A 575 -8.18 4.05 -16.23
C THR A 575 -9.16 3.00 -16.74
N GLY A 576 -9.16 1.80 -16.11
CA GLY A 576 -10.09 0.75 -16.53
C GLY A 576 -10.15 -0.41 -15.54
N SER A 577 -11.04 -1.36 -15.81
CA SER A 577 -11.18 -2.59 -15.03
C SER A 577 -11.71 -3.74 -15.86
N VAL A 578 -11.32 -4.96 -15.47
CA VAL A 578 -11.79 -6.21 -16.06
C VAL A 578 -12.23 -7.13 -14.94
N PHE A 579 -13.31 -7.88 -15.18
CA PHE A 579 -13.74 -8.94 -14.27
C PHE A 579 -14.17 -10.17 -15.10
N VAL A 580 -13.68 -11.34 -14.71
CA VAL A 580 -13.90 -12.59 -15.44
C VAL A 580 -14.34 -13.66 -14.47
N THR A 581 -15.43 -14.38 -14.80
CA THR A 581 -15.91 -15.51 -14.00
C THR A 581 -16.04 -16.77 -14.87
N GLN A 582 -15.86 -17.91 -14.25
CA GLN A 582 -16.24 -19.19 -14.84
C GLN A 582 -17.76 -19.30 -14.82
N VAL A 583 -18.33 -19.69 -15.95
CA VAL A 583 -19.79 -19.89 -16.07
C VAL A 583 -20.16 -21.23 -15.43
N GLY A 584 -21.12 -21.20 -14.51
CA GLY A 584 -21.67 -22.42 -13.89
C GLY A 584 -21.04 -22.86 -12.56
N THR A 585 -20.03 -22.13 -12.05
CA THR A 585 -19.41 -22.42 -10.74
C THR A 585 -19.40 -21.24 -9.78
N GLY A 586 -19.35 -20.02 -10.29
CA GLY A 586 -19.19 -18.81 -9.50
C GLY A 586 -17.73 -18.43 -9.21
N GLU A 587 -16.76 -19.21 -9.69
CA GLU A 587 -15.32 -18.91 -9.57
C GLU A 587 -14.94 -17.62 -10.29
N VAL A 588 -14.16 -16.79 -9.63
CA VAL A 588 -13.54 -15.60 -10.22
C VAL A 588 -12.19 -15.99 -10.82
N LEU A 589 -12.03 -15.81 -12.14
CA LEU A 589 -10.83 -16.16 -12.86
C LEU A 589 -9.84 -15.00 -13.00
N ALA A 590 -10.35 -13.76 -13.06
CA ALA A 590 -9.53 -12.55 -13.08
C ALA A 590 -10.31 -11.34 -12.53
N SER A 591 -9.60 -10.43 -11.85
CA SER A 591 -10.14 -9.18 -11.30
C SER A 591 -9.08 -8.08 -11.42
N VAL A 592 -9.14 -7.30 -12.50
CA VAL A 592 -8.12 -6.32 -12.89
C VAL A 592 -8.55 -4.90 -12.56
N THR A 593 -7.70 -4.18 -11.87
CA THR A 593 -7.74 -2.72 -11.67
C THR A 593 -6.60 -2.07 -12.41
N TYR A 594 -6.87 -1.04 -13.22
CA TYR A 594 -5.83 -0.20 -13.86
C TYR A 594 -6.14 1.30 -13.64
N PRO A 595 -5.16 2.14 -13.23
CA PRO A 595 -3.83 1.73 -12.74
C PRO A 595 -3.91 0.99 -11.41
N SER A 596 -2.85 0.25 -11.13
CA SER A 596 -2.64 -0.50 -9.91
C SER A 596 -1.42 0.07 -9.14
N TYR A 597 -0.95 -0.65 -8.14
CA TYR A 597 0.25 -0.31 -7.35
C TYR A 597 1.07 -1.57 -7.09
N ASP A 598 2.37 -1.40 -6.83
CA ASP A 598 3.21 -2.51 -6.39
C ASP A 598 3.13 -2.66 -4.87
N ASN A 599 2.61 -3.78 -4.39
CA ASN A 599 2.50 -4.06 -2.97
C ASN A 599 3.84 -4.43 -2.31
N ASN A 600 4.88 -4.78 -3.10
CA ASN A 600 6.24 -4.96 -2.57
C ASN A 600 6.83 -3.66 -2.01
N GLU A 601 6.43 -2.49 -2.51
CA GLU A 601 6.79 -1.19 -1.95
C GLU A 601 6.16 -0.91 -0.57
N LEU A 602 5.15 -1.69 -0.18
CA LEU A 602 4.39 -1.49 1.06
C LEU A 602 4.64 -2.59 2.11
N VAL A 603 5.53 -3.54 1.82
CA VAL A 603 5.85 -4.67 2.70
C VAL A 603 7.33 -4.63 3.11
N ASN A 604 7.68 -5.36 4.16
CA ASN A 604 9.04 -5.44 4.73
C ASN A 604 9.54 -4.05 5.18
N THR A 605 9.97 -3.21 4.25
CA THR A 605 10.30 -1.79 4.52
C THR A 605 9.26 -0.89 3.86
N PHE A 606 8.32 -0.34 4.64
CA PHE A 606 7.19 0.44 4.13
C PHE A 606 7.62 1.77 3.51
N ASN A 607 7.46 1.91 2.19
CA ASN A 607 7.77 3.15 1.47
C ASN A 607 6.67 4.21 1.68
N ASN A 608 6.85 5.05 2.69
CA ASN A 608 5.90 6.12 3.02
C ASN A 608 5.74 7.15 1.89
N ALA A 609 6.79 7.46 1.13
CA ALA A 609 6.74 8.40 0.01
C ALA A 609 5.86 7.85 -1.11
N TYR A 610 6.08 6.61 -1.52
CA TYR A 610 5.27 5.90 -2.49
C TYR A 610 3.79 5.84 -2.08
N TYR A 611 3.50 5.44 -0.83
CA TYR A 611 2.12 5.37 -0.34
C TYR A 611 1.42 6.74 -0.34
N ASN A 612 2.12 7.81 0.02
CA ASN A 612 1.59 9.16 -0.03
C ASN A 612 1.32 9.63 -1.47
N ASP A 613 2.20 9.28 -2.42
CA ASP A 613 1.97 9.58 -3.84
C ASP A 613 0.73 8.83 -4.36
N LEU A 614 0.53 7.54 -4.01
CA LEU A 614 -0.70 6.79 -4.34
C LEU A 614 -1.98 7.41 -3.76
N LEU A 615 -1.93 7.92 -2.53
CA LEU A 615 -3.07 8.59 -1.89
C LEU A 615 -3.44 9.91 -2.58
N GLN A 616 -2.46 10.59 -3.16
CA GLN A 616 -2.65 11.89 -3.81
C GLN A 616 -2.92 11.78 -5.32
N ASP A 617 -2.73 10.61 -5.92
CA ASP A 617 -2.98 10.39 -7.33
C ASP A 617 -4.48 10.52 -7.66
N GLY A 618 -4.81 11.46 -8.54
CA GLY A 618 -6.19 11.70 -9.01
C GLY A 618 -6.79 10.51 -9.78
N ASN A 619 -5.97 9.59 -10.27
CA ASN A 619 -6.42 8.32 -10.86
C ASN A 619 -6.83 7.27 -9.82
N THR A 620 -6.64 7.54 -8.54
CA THR A 620 -7.05 6.66 -7.42
C THR A 620 -6.60 5.20 -7.57
N PRO A 621 -5.27 4.93 -7.67
CA PRO A 621 -4.75 3.58 -7.90
C PRO A 621 -5.07 2.59 -6.75
N LEU A 622 -5.33 3.06 -5.54
CA LEU A 622 -5.70 2.22 -4.39
C LEU A 622 -7.16 1.70 -4.42
N VAL A 623 -7.98 2.15 -5.39
CA VAL A 623 -9.38 1.74 -5.48
C VAL A 623 -9.51 0.42 -6.25
N ASN A 624 -9.96 -0.65 -5.61
CA ASN A 624 -10.34 -1.90 -6.26
C ASN A 624 -11.54 -1.65 -7.20
N ARG A 625 -11.29 -1.32 -8.46
CA ARG A 625 -12.31 -0.87 -9.42
C ARG A 625 -13.35 -1.93 -9.73
N PRO A 626 -13.00 -3.22 -9.95
CA PRO A 626 -13.98 -4.26 -10.19
C PRO A 626 -15.05 -4.39 -9.11
N LEU A 627 -14.70 -4.11 -7.86
CA LEU A 627 -15.57 -4.28 -6.69
C LEU A 627 -16.15 -2.97 -6.15
N LYS A 628 -15.48 -1.82 -6.37
CA LYS A 628 -15.82 -0.53 -5.73
C LYS A 628 -16.19 0.59 -6.71
N GLN A 629 -15.87 0.48 -7.99
CA GLN A 629 -16.21 1.52 -8.96
C GLN A 629 -17.59 1.27 -9.59
N LYS A 630 -18.60 2.01 -9.14
CA LYS A 630 -19.98 1.89 -9.60
C LYS A 630 -20.30 2.90 -10.69
N LYS A 631 -20.89 2.44 -11.80
CA LYS A 631 -21.39 3.28 -12.88
C LYS A 631 -22.69 2.72 -13.45
N ALA A 632 -23.46 3.57 -14.14
CA ALA A 632 -24.61 3.12 -14.92
C ALA A 632 -24.15 2.14 -16.01
N SER A 633 -24.84 1.02 -16.18
CA SER A 633 -24.40 -0.04 -17.10
C SER A 633 -24.77 0.21 -18.58
N GLY A 634 -25.64 1.20 -18.84
CA GLY A 634 -26.08 1.52 -20.18
C GLY A 634 -26.68 0.31 -20.91
N SER A 635 -26.41 0.20 -22.19
CA SER A 635 -27.04 -0.82 -23.07
C SER A 635 -26.71 -2.28 -22.73
N THR A 636 -25.78 -2.56 -21.78
CA THR A 636 -25.58 -3.94 -21.27
C THR A 636 -26.75 -4.41 -20.41
N PHE A 637 -27.61 -3.50 -19.99
CA PHE A 637 -28.83 -3.81 -19.25
C PHE A 637 -29.99 -4.34 -20.14
N LYS A 638 -29.93 -4.11 -21.44
CA LYS A 638 -31.01 -4.40 -22.38
C LYS A 638 -31.43 -5.87 -22.44
N MET A 639 -30.55 -6.82 -22.13
CA MET A 639 -30.89 -8.24 -22.06
C MET A 639 -31.88 -8.52 -20.93
N ILE A 640 -31.76 -7.87 -19.78
CA ILE A 640 -32.70 -7.97 -18.64
C ILE A 640 -34.08 -7.43 -19.09
N THR A 641 -34.09 -6.25 -19.70
CA THR A 641 -35.34 -5.66 -20.21
C THR A 641 -36.00 -6.53 -21.27
N ALA A 642 -35.18 -7.15 -22.16
CA ALA A 642 -35.67 -8.08 -23.19
C ALA A 642 -36.35 -9.29 -22.55
N LEU A 643 -35.68 -9.96 -21.59
CA LEU A 643 -36.28 -11.12 -20.90
C LEU A 643 -37.52 -10.74 -20.09
N ALA A 644 -37.52 -9.61 -19.38
CA ALA A 644 -38.69 -9.10 -18.69
C ALA A 644 -39.91 -8.96 -19.64
N GLY A 645 -39.65 -8.38 -20.82
CA GLY A 645 -40.72 -8.24 -21.82
C GLY A 645 -41.21 -9.54 -22.45
N LEU A 646 -40.32 -10.48 -22.70
CA LEU A 646 -40.60 -11.79 -23.27
C LEU A 646 -41.35 -12.71 -22.26
N GLU A 647 -40.82 -12.80 -21.03
CA GLU A 647 -41.39 -13.69 -19.98
C GLU A 647 -42.76 -13.22 -19.49
N THR A 648 -43.00 -11.90 -19.43
CA THR A 648 -44.32 -11.34 -19.09
C THR A 648 -45.32 -11.42 -20.25
N GLY A 649 -44.87 -11.84 -21.44
CA GLY A 649 -45.70 -11.88 -22.65
C GLY A 649 -46.03 -10.48 -23.21
N THR A 650 -45.38 -9.42 -22.74
CA THR A 650 -45.53 -8.07 -23.28
C THR A 650 -45.08 -7.99 -24.74
N ILE A 651 -44.10 -8.81 -25.09
CA ILE A 651 -43.66 -9.09 -26.47
C ILE A 651 -43.41 -10.59 -26.65
N THR A 652 -43.34 -11.04 -27.92
CA THR A 652 -42.83 -12.36 -28.33
C THR A 652 -41.53 -12.21 -29.11
N PRO A 653 -40.77 -13.27 -29.36
CA PRO A 653 -39.55 -13.20 -30.19
C PRO A 653 -39.77 -12.61 -31.59
N SER A 654 -40.99 -12.77 -32.14
CA SER A 654 -41.39 -12.26 -33.45
C SER A 654 -42.01 -10.84 -33.43
N THR A 655 -42.29 -10.29 -32.23
CA THR A 655 -42.88 -8.95 -32.11
C THR A 655 -41.95 -7.89 -32.70
N THR A 656 -42.48 -7.13 -33.69
CA THR A 656 -41.72 -6.07 -34.34
C THR A 656 -42.16 -4.70 -33.82
N ILE A 657 -41.21 -3.84 -33.46
CA ILE A 657 -41.41 -2.44 -33.11
C ILE A 657 -40.67 -1.57 -34.15
N VAL A 658 -41.33 -0.53 -34.63
CA VAL A 658 -40.75 0.38 -35.63
C VAL A 658 -40.10 1.55 -34.90
N ASP A 659 -38.77 1.65 -35.02
CA ASP A 659 -38.02 2.80 -34.52
C ASP A 659 -38.39 4.07 -35.30
N LYS A 660 -38.97 5.05 -34.62
CA LYS A 660 -39.37 6.36 -35.15
C LYS A 660 -38.38 7.47 -34.80
N GLY A 661 -37.23 7.13 -34.17
CA GLY A 661 -36.19 8.08 -33.73
C GLY A 661 -36.51 8.77 -32.41
N LEU A 662 -37.69 9.38 -32.28
CA LEU A 662 -38.18 10.09 -31.10
C LEU A 662 -39.30 9.31 -30.41
N PHE A 663 -39.08 8.91 -29.14
CA PHE A 663 -40.09 8.31 -28.29
C PHE A 663 -40.83 9.41 -27.50
N LYS A 664 -42.15 9.53 -27.76
CA LYS A 664 -42.96 10.66 -27.26
C LYS A 664 -43.91 10.27 -26.11
N ASP A 665 -44.23 8.98 -25.96
CA ASP A 665 -45.31 8.52 -25.08
C ASP A 665 -44.98 8.67 -23.58
N ALA A 666 -43.67 8.76 -23.23
CA ALA A 666 -43.25 9.04 -21.84
C ALA A 666 -43.21 10.56 -21.51
N GLY A 667 -43.65 11.43 -22.40
CA GLY A 667 -43.66 12.88 -22.17
C GLY A 667 -42.35 13.61 -22.50
N VAL A 668 -42.30 14.90 -22.14
CA VAL A 668 -41.18 15.83 -22.42
C VAL A 668 -40.21 15.83 -21.25
N PRO A 669 -38.88 15.81 -21.48
CA PRO A 669 -38.20 15.79 -22.78
C PRO A 669 -38.25 14.45 -23.48
N TYR A 670 -38.53 14.48 -24.80
CA TYR A 670 -38.65 13.25 -25.59
C TYR A 670 -37.32 12.47 -25.62
N ALA A 671 -37.41 11.17 -25.39
CA ALA A 671 -36.24 10.29 -25.47
C ALA A 671 -35.88 10.02 -26.94
N ARG A 672 -34.59 9.93 -27.24
CA ARG A 672 -34.05 9.81 -28.61
C ARG A 672 -33.30 8.48 -28.76
N CYS A 673 -33.52 7.81 -29.90
CA CYS A 673 -32.66 6.71 -30.29
C CYS A 673 -31.26 7.26 -30.64
N TRP A 674 -30.19 6.54 -30.30
CA TRP A 674 -28.81 7.01 -30.53
C TRP A 674 -28.55 7.30 -32.02
N ILE A 675 -29.07 6.48 -32.93
CA ILE A 675 -28.91 6.68 -34.37
C ILE A 675 -29.56 8.00 -34.82
N TYR A 676 -30.76 8.31 -34.25
CA TYR A 676 -31.45 9.57 -34.53
C TYR A 676 -30.65 10.79 -34.03
N SER A 677 -30.07 10.66 -32.86
CA SER A 677 -29.21 11.75 -32.32
C SER A 677 -27.99 12.02 -33.19
N ASN A 678 -27.35 10.97 -33.72
CA ASN A 678 -26.11 11.06 -34.45
C ASN A 678 -26.29 11.38 -35.96
N THR A 679 -27.36 10.87 -36.58
CA THR A 679 -27.52 10.92 -38.05
C THR A 679 -28.88 11.43 -38.50
N GLY A 680 -29.86 11.60 -37.61
CA GLY A 680 -31.26 11.84 -37.93
C GLY A 680 -32.01 10.62 -38.52
N GLY A 681 -31.30 9.46 -38.61
CA GLY A 681 -31.85 8.19 -39.12
C GLY A 681 -32.63 7.37 -38.09
N THR A 682 -33.15 6.21 -38.53
CA THR A 682 -33.82 5.24 -37.66
C THR A 682 -33.38 3.81 -38.00
N HIS A 683 -33.59 2.86 -37.07
CA HIS A 683 -33.32 1.43 -37.32
C HIS A 683 -34.44 0.76 -38.13
N GLY A 684 -35.58 1.42 -38.27
CA GLY A 684 -36.79 0.84 -38.93
C GLY A 684 -37.44 -0.23 -38.06
N PRO A 685 -38.13 -1.20 -38.68
CA PRO A 685 -38.75 -2.32 -37.95
C PRO A 685 -37.71 -3.31 -37.47
N VAL A 686 -37.67 -3.56 -36.15
CA VAL A 686 -36.78 -4.52 -35.49
C VAL A 686 -37.56 -5.40 -34.50
N ASN A 687 -37.21 -6.67 -34.40
CA ASN A 687 -37.62 -7.55 -33.31
C ASN A 687 -36.58 -7.48 -32.17
N VAL A 688 -36.79 -8.23 -31.08
CA VAL A 688 -35.93 -8.16 -29.89
C VAL A 688 -34.47 -8.51 -30.19
N SER A 689 -34.19 -9.57 -31.00
CA SER A 689 -32.84 -9.98 -31.36
C SER A 689 -32.14 -8.91 -32.21
N HIS A 690 -32.80 -8.38 -33.21
CA HIS A 690 -32.25 -7.30 -34.03
C HIS A 690 -32.13 -5.95 -33.29
N ALA A 691 -33.02 -5.69 -32.31
CA ALA A 691 -32.91 -4.53 -31.43
C ALA A 691 -31.68 -4.61 -30.53
N LEU A 692 -31.29 -5.83 -30.09
CA LEU A 692 -30.04 -6.08 -29.36
C LEU A 692 -28.83 -5.93 -30.28
N GLU A 693 -28.89 -6.51 -31.53
CA GLU A 693 -27.84 -6.41 -32.56
C GLU A 693 -27.39 -4.96 -32.79
N VAL A 694 -28.36 -4.08 -33.07
CA VAL A 694 -28.09 -2.67 -33.38
C VAL A 694 -28.17 -1.74 -32.16
N SER A 695 -28.35 -2.31 -30.96
CA SER A 695 -28.54 -1.56 -29.71
C SER A 695 -29.61 -0.47 -29.79
N CYS A 696 -30.79 -0.75 -30.36
CA CYS A 696 -31.86 0.21 -30.59
C CYS A 696 -32.46 0.72 -29.27
N ASN A 697 -32.27 1.98 -28.93
CA ASN A 697 -32.83 2.57 -27.70
C ASN A 697 -34.36 2.68 -27.81
N TYR A 698 -34.90 3.05 -28.99
CA TYR A 698 -36.31 3.22 -29.20
C TYR A 698 -37.10 1.96 -28.85
N PHE A 699 -36.62 0.77 -29.31
CA PHE A 699 -37.25 -0.52 -29.00
C PHE A 699 -37.38 -0.72 -27.48
N PHE A 700 -36.35 -0.45 -26.74
CA PHE A 700 -36.31 -0.67 -25.30
C PHE A 700 -37.06 0.43 -24.51
N TYR A 701 -37.15 1.65 -25.03
CA TYR A 701 -38.07 2.66 -24.49
C TYR A 701 -39.53 2.19 -24.59
N GLU A 702 -39.91 1.79 -25.78
CA GLU A 702 -41.25 1.29 -26.04
C GLU A 702 -41.57 0.05 -25.18
N LEU A 703 -40.61 -0.89 -25.06
CA LEU A 703 -40.77 -2.09 -24.23
C LEU A 703 -40.93 -1.74 -22.74
N GLY A 704 -40.01 -0.88 -22.20
CA GLY A 704 -40.13 -0.41 -20.82
C GLY A 704 -41.45 0.31 -20.52
N TYR A 705 -41.96 1.11 -21.47
CA TYR A 705 -43.24 1.76 -21.35
C TYR A 705 -44.38 0.74 -21.36
N ARG A 706 -44.36 -0.27 -22.27
CA ARG A 706 -45.37 -1.34 -22.38
C ARG A 706 -45.44 -2.25 -21.16
N LEU A 707 -44.35 -2.48 -20.42
CA LEU A 707 -44.34 -3.23 -19.15
C LEU A 707 -45.30 -2.60 -18.12
N GLY A 708 -45.50 -1.28 -18.20
CA GLY A 708 -46.49 -0.55 -17.39
C GLY A 708 -47.92 -0.49 -17.96
N SER A 709 -48.17 -1.09 -19.11
CA SER A 709 -49.48 -0.95 -19.77
C SER A 709 -50.62 -1.46 -18.88
N THR A 710 -51.67 -0.64 -18.81
CA THR A 710 -52.96 -0.89 -18.13
C THR A 710 -54.11 -0.49 -19.06
N ALA A 711 -55.35 -0.82 -18.69
CA ALA A 711 -56.52 -0.40 -19.44
C ALA A 711 -56.66 1.15 -19.54
N ASN A 712 -56.02 1.90 -18.64
CA ASN A 712 -56.11 3.34 -18.52
C ASN A 712 -54.83 4.11 -18.90
N GLY A 713 -53.87 3.48 -19.57
CA GLY A 713 -52.59 4.07 -19.93
C GLY A 713 -51.36 3.31 -19.35
N SER A 714 -50.28 4.00 -19.06
CA SER A 714 -49.08 3.43 -18.45
C SER A 714 -49.01 3.67 -16.93
N ASP A 715 -48.62 2.64 -16.18
CA ASP A 715 -48.26 2.72 -14.75
C ASP A 715 -46.75 2.49 -14.59
N SER A 716 -46.00 3.57 -14.40
CA SER A 716 -44.56 3.52 -14.26
C SER A 716 -44.08 2.75 -13.02
N ASN A 717 -44.88 2.67 -11.94
CA ASN A 717 -44.56 1.86 -10.77
C ASN A 717 -44.68 0.35 -11.05
N LYS A 718 -45.71 -0.07 -11.79
CA LYS A 718 -45.85 -1.47 -12.25
C LYS A 718 -44.66 -1.84 -13.13
N ALA A 719 -44.28 -0.99 -14.07
CA ALA A 719 -43.18 -1.25 -14.99
C ALA A 719 -41.84 -1.41 -14.25
N ILE A 720 -41.52 -0.51 -13.31
CA ILE A 720 -40.27 -0.58 -12.56
C ILE A 720 -40.24 -1.76 -11.58
N THR A 721 -41.38 -2.12 -10.97
CA THR A 721 -41.49 -3.31 -10.12
C THR A 721 -41.17 -4.57 -10.92
N THR A 722 -41.77 -4.72 -12.13
CA THR A 722 -41.43 -5.84 -13.02
C THR A 722 -39.93 -5.87 -13.37
N LEU A 723 -39.34 -4.74 -13.77
CA LEU A 723 -37.90 -4.69 -14.06
C LEU A 723 -37.07 -5.08 -12.84
N ASN A 724 -37.43 -4.66 -11.62
CA ASN A 724 -36.75 -5.00 -10.40
C ASN A 724 -36.81 -6.49 -10.06
N GLU A 725 -37.89 -7.18 -10.37
CA GLU A 725 -38.01 -8.65 -10.22
C GLU A 725 -36.96 -9.37 -11.09
N TYR A 726 -36.77 -8.93 -12.34
CA TYR A 726 -35.73 -9.50 -13.23
C TYR A 726 -34.35 -9.05 -12.87
N MET A 727 -34.11 -7.81 -12.36
CA MET A 727 -32.84 -7.40 -11.80
C MET A 727 -32.43 -8.31 -10.64
N ALA A 728 -33.36 -8.61 -9.74
CA ALA A 728 -33.11 -9.50 -8.61
C ALA A 728 -32.84 -10.94 -9.05
N ALA A 729 -33.55 -11.43 -10.08
CA ALA A 729 -33.30 -12.76 -10.65
C ALA A 729 -31.88 -12.94 -11.19
N PHE A 730 -31.22 -11.84 -11.57
CA PHE A 730 -29.85 -11.79 -12.04
C PHE A 730 -28.85 -11.30 -10.98
N GLY A 731 -29.26 -11.17 -9.71
CA GLY A 731 -28.36 -10.77 -8.60
C GLY A 731 -27.97 -9.30 -8.56
N LEU A 732 -28.67 -8.41 -9.32
CA LEU A 732 -28.37 -6.96 -9.32
C LEU A 732 -29.02 -6.19 -8.16
N ASN A 733 -29.58 -6.88 -7.18
CA ASN A 733 -30.20 -6.34 -5.96
C ASN A 733 -29.32 -6.54 -4.72
N ASP A 734 -28.26 -7.34 -4.79
CA ASP A 734 -27.44 -7.71 -3.66
C ASP A 734 -25.95 -7.75 -4.02
N TYR A 735 -25.09 -8.01 -3.04
CA TYR A 735 -23.67 -8.23 -3.18
C TYR A 735 -23.37 -9.45 -4.07
N THR A 736 -22.15 -9.49 -4.62
CA THR A 736 -21.75 -10.61 -5.46
C THR A 736 -21.44 -11.87 -4.65
N GLY A 737 -20.98 -11.67 -3.40
CA GLY A 737 -20.61 -12.72 -2.50
C GLY A 737 -19.12 -13.05 -2.48
N VAL A 738 -18.30 -12.34 -3.28
CA VAL A 738 -16.83 -12.45 -3.16
C VAL A 738 -16.37 -12.11 -1.75
N GLU A 739 -15.27 -12.66 -1.33
CA GLU A 739 -14.75 -12.52 0.05
C GLU A 739 -14.26 -11.09 0.33
N LEU A 740 -13.76 -10.40 -0.71
CA LEU A 740 -13.24 -9.04 -0.60
C LEU A 740 -14.36 -8.01 -0.43
N ASP A 741 -14.04 -6.89 0.21
CA ASP A 741 -14.95 -5.77 0.42
C ASP A 741 -15.42 -5.15 -0.91
N GLU A 742 -16.73 -5.10 -1.11
CA GLU A 742 -17.37 -4.59 -2.32
C GLU A 742 -18.47 -3.55 -2.03
N TYR A 743 -18.76 -2.69 -3.01
CA TYR A 743 -19.87 -1.75 -2.92
C TYR A 743 -21.18 -2.40 -3.40
N GLY A 744 -22.20 -2.35 -2.55
CA GLY A 744 -23.54 -2.84 -2.89
C GLY A 744 -24.13 -2.11 -4.11
N PRO A 745 -24.98 -2.79 -4.91
CA PRO A 745 -25.59 -2.22 -6.11
C PRO A 745 -26.56 -1.09 -5.78
N THR A 746 -26.79 -0.20 -6.76
CA THR A 746 -27.89 0.76 -6.70
C THR A 746 -28.90 0.42 -7.79
N MET A 747 -29.98 -0.20 -7.40
CA MET A 747 -31.08 -0.57 -8.27
C MET A 747 -32.06 0.60 -8.42
N ALA A 748 -32.46 0.90 -9.65
CA ALA A 748 -33.45 1.93 -9.92
C ALA A 748 -34.80 1.60 -9.27
N SER A 749 -35.27 2.52 -8.44
CA SER A 749 -36.59 2.38 -7.77
C SER A 749 -37.10 3.76 -7.34
N PRO A 750 -38.41 3.92 -7.08
CA PRO A 750 -38.96 5.15 -6.51
C PRO A 750 -38.25 5.60 -5.23
N ALA A 751 -37.96 4.66 -4.32
CA ALA A 751 -37.27 4.93 -3.04
C ALA A 751 -35.84 5.41 -3.26
N ASN A 752 -35.05 4.77 -4.11
CA ASN A 752 -33.68 5.15 -4.39
C ASN A 752 -33.62 6.49 -5.17
N LYS A 753 -34.60 6.79 -6.04
CA LYS A 753 -34.71 8.12 -6.68
C LYS A 753 -34.95 9.20 -5.64
N GLU A 754 -35.91 9.00 -4.73
CA GLU A 754 -36.19 9.95 -3.66
C GLU A 754 -34.95 10.20 -2.82
N LYS A 755 -34.24 9.14 -2.39
CA LYS A 755 -33.01 9.24 -1.64
C LYS A 755 -31.93 10.01 -2.41
N ALA A 756 -31.69 9.68 -3.66
CA ALA A 756 -30.67 10.36 -4.49
C ALA A 756 -30.99 11.85 -4.67
N VAL A 757 -32.24 12.19 -5.02
CA VAL A 757 -32.65 13.60 -5.20
C VAL A 757 -32.53 14.38 -3.90
N LYS A 758 -32.96 13.82 -2.77
CA LYS A 758 -32.87 14.50 -1.47
C LYS A 758 -31.45 14.62 -0.93
N THR A 759 -30.55 13.75 -1.33
CA THR A 759 -29.11 13.88 -0.99
C THR A 759 -28.49 15.11 -1.62
N PHE A 760 -28.87 15.44 -2.89
CA PHE A 760 -28.38 16.64 -3.57
C PHE A 760 -29.20 17.90 -3.25
N ASN A 761 -30.49 17.75 -3.00
CA ASN A 761 -31.42 18.83 -2.64
C ASN A 761 -32.37 18.38 -1.53
N PRO A 762 -32.02 18.60 -0.23
CA PRO A 762 -32.86 18.22 0.91
C PRO A 762 -34.29 18.77 0.85
N ASP A 763 -34.49 19.95 0.21
CA ASP A 763 -35.78 20.61 0.07
C ASP A 763 -36.56 20.21 -1.17
N ALA A 764 -36.13 19.14 -1.86
CA ALA A 764 -36.81 18.66 -3.06
C ALA A 764 -38.29 18.31 -2.80
N THR A 765 -39.15 18.83 -3.67
CA THR A 765 -40.61 18.60 -3.60
C THR A 765 -40.98 17.15 -4.00
N THR A 766 -42.14 16.69 -3.57
CA THR A 766 -42.71 15.37 -3.99
C THR A 766 -42.76 15.20 -5.52
N SER A 767 -43.01 16.31 -6.24
CA SER A 767 -43.00 16.28 -7.71
C SER A 767 -41.64 15.98 -8.30
N GLN A 768 -40.55 16.42 -7.68
CA GLN A 768 -39.17 16.19 -8.13
C GLN A 768 -38.66 14.78 -7.77
N THR A 769 -39.15 14.22 -6.67
CA THR A 769 -38.78 12.86 -6.21
C THR A 769 -39.65 11.75 -6.81
N ARG A 770 -40.85 12.09 -7.37
CA ARG A 770 -41.78 11.11 -7.92
C ARG A 770 -41.16 10.34 -9.08
N TRP A 771 -41.39 9.02 -9.11
CA TRP A 771 -41.05 8.16 -10.25
C TRP A 771 -41.96 8.45 -11.44
N THR A 772 -41.40 8.45 -12.66
CA THR A 772 -42.13 8.80 -13.89
C THR A 772 -41.88 7.76 -14.99
N ASP A 773 -42.72 7.77 -16.05
CA ASP A 773 -42.47 6.96 -17.26
C ASP A 773 -41.12 7.27 -17.88
N GLY A 774 -40.64 8.53 -17.80
CA GLY A 774 -39.33 8.94 -18.26
C GLY A 774 -38.18 8.27 -17.49
N ASP A 775 -38.34 8.01 -16.18
CA ASP A 775 -37.37 7.26 -15.37
C ASP A 775 -37.37 5.79 -15.77
N THR A 776 -38.57 5.18 -15.97
CA THR A 776 -38.72 3.79 -16.36
C THR A 776 -38.05 3.50 -17.72
N ILE A 777 -38.31 4.31 -18.74
CA ILE A 777 -37.76 4.06 -20.08
C ILE A 777 -36.24 4.25 -20.10
N ARG A 778 -35.68 5.16 -19.27
CA ARG A 778 -34.24 5.30 -19.11
C ARG A 778 -33.65 4.10 -18.36
N THR A 779 -34.33 3.60 -17.32
CA THR A 779 -33.95 2.37 -16.64
C THR A 779 -33.91 1.17 -17.59
N ALA A 780 -34.89 1.07 -18.51
CA ALA A 780 -34.97 -0.02 -19.50
C ALA A 780 -33.76 -0.08 -20.45
N ILE A 781 -32.96 0.97 -20.55
CA ILE A 781 -31.68 1.02 -21.29
C ILE A 781 -30.45 1.09 -20.38
N GLY A 782 -30.60 0.82 -19.07
CA GLY A 782 -29.50 0.82 -18.09
C GLY A 782 -28.97 2.20 -17.68
N GLN A 783 -29.77 3.24 -17.88
CA GLN A 783 -29.51 4.63 -17.45
C GLN A 783 -30.34 4.93 -16.18
N SER A 784 -30.62 6.20 -15.92
CA SER A 784 -31.29 6.66 -14.70
C SER A 784 -30.36 6.57 -13.48
N ILE A 785 -30.84 6.09 -12.34
CA ILE A 785 -30.08 5.96 -11.09
C ILE A 785 -29.46 4.56 -10.89
N ASN A 786 -29.58 3.68 -11.87
CA ASN A 786 -28.87 2.39 -11.83
C ASN A 786 -27.37 2.60 -11.74
N SER A 787 -26.72 1.90 -10.80
CA SER A 787 -25.26 1.96 -10.67
C SER A 787 -24.72 0.65 -10.14
N TYR A 788 -23.84 0.02 -10.90
CA TYR A 788 -23.29 -1.31 -10.66
C TYR A 788 -21.77 -1.33 -10.80
N THR A 789 -21.13 -2.27 -10.11
CA THR A 789 -19.72 -2.59 -10.28
C THR A 789 -19.52 -3.58 -11.45
N PRO A 790 -18.31 -3.67 -12.02
CA PRO A 790 -18.00 -4.71 -13.01
C PRO A 790 -18.28 -6.13 -12.54
N ALA A 791 -17.99 -6.45 -11.28
CA ALA A 791 -18.26 -7.77 -10.69
C ALA A 791 -19.77 -8.11 -10.70
N GLN A 792 -20.64 -7.15 -10.31
CA GLN A 792 -22.09 -7.33 -10.34
C GLN A 792 -22.61 -7.55 -11.77
N ILE A 793 -22.08 -6.80 -12.74
CA ILE A 793 -22.44 -6.98 -14.15
C ILE A 793 -21.94 -8.33 -14.68
N THR A 794 -20.74 -8.80 -14.27
CA THR A 794 -20.25 -10.12 -14.70
C THR A 794 -21.06 -11.25 -14.09
N LYS A 795 -21.44 -11.17 -12.81
CA LYS A 795 -22.33 -12.13 -12.13
C LYS A 795 -23.66 -12.27 -12.90
N TYR A 796 -24.25 -11.13 -13.28
CA TYR A 796 -25.46 -11.11 -14.10
C TYR A 796 -25.23 -11.78 -15.47
N VAL A 797 -24.15 -11.48 -16.18
CA VAL A 797 -23.84 -12.04 -17.51
C VAL A 797 -23.57 -13.55 -17.41
N SER A 798 -22.87 -14.01 -16.37
CA SER A 798 -22.65 -15.43 -16.09
C SER A 798 -23.97 -16.16 -15.83
N THR A 799 -24.87 -15.56 -15.03
CA THR A 799 -26.22 -16.09 -14.77
C THR A 799 -27.05 -16.16 -16.04
N LEU A 800 -26.93 -15.17 -16.92
CA LEU A 800 -27.56 -15.20 -18.23
C LEU A 800 -26.99 -16.34 -19.08
N ALA A 801 -25.68 -16.50 -19.14
CA ALA A 801 -24.99 -17.47 -19.98
C ALA A 801 -25.27 -18.93 -19.59
N ASN A 802 -25.55 -19.22 -18.31
CA ASN A 802 -25.88 -20.57 -17.82
C ASN A 802 -27.37 -20.88 -17.77
N GLY A 803 -28.22 -20.01 -18.34
CA GLY A 803 -29.67 -20.24 -18.44
C GLY A 803 -30.47 -19.85 -17.21
N GLY A 804 -29.91 -19.10 -16.25
CA GLY A 804 -30.65 -18.52 -15.13
C GLY A 804 -30.29 -19.05 -13.74
N THR A 805 -29.19 -19.79 -13.58
CA THR A 805 -28.67 -20.22 -12.27
C THR A 805 -27.75 -19.15 -11.72
N LEU A 806 -28.13 -18.54 -10.61
CA LEU A 806 -27.33 -17.49 -9.93
C LEU A 806 -26.42 -18.14 -8.88
N TYR A 807 -25.14 -18.04 -9.09
CA TYR A 807 -24.10 -18.50 -8.16
C TYR A 807 -23.59 -17.35 -7.28
N LYS A 808 -23.27 -17.65 -6.03
CA LYS A 808 -22.41 -16.81 -5.20
C LYS A 808 -21.03 -16.81 -5.81
N LEU A 809 -20.43 -15.63 -6.02
CA LEU A 809 -19.06 -15.56 -6.51
C LEU A 809 -18.05 -15.82 -5.37
N HIS A 810 -16.91 -16.42 -5.71
CA HIS A 810 -15.82 -16.67 -4.76
C HIS A 810 -14.47 -16.59 -5.46
N MET A 811 -13.44 -16.20 -4.70
CA MET A 811 -12.05 -16.07 -5.14
C MET A 811 -11.13 -17.09 -4.48
N VAL A 812 -11.57 -17.76 -3.41
CA VAL A 812 -10.82 -18.83 -2.75
C VAL A 812 -11.37 -20.18 -3.19
N ASP A 813 -10.49 -21.09 -3.55
CA ASP A 813 -10.79 -22.46 -3.90
C ASP A 813 -10.71 -23.37 -2.65
N HIS A 814 -9.52 -23.45 -2.04
CA HIS A 814 -9.31 -24.24 -0.84
C HIS A 814 -8.17 -23.68 0.01
N ILE A 815 -8.06 -24.21 1.25
CA ILE A 815 -6.98 -23.92 2.18
C ILE A 815 -6.29 -25.24 2.54
N GLN A 816 -4.96 -25.25 2.55
CA GLN A 816 -4.12 -26.39 2.92
C GLN A 816 -3.33 -26.10 4.20
N ASN A 817 -3.12 -27.12 5.02
CA ASN A 817 -2.15 -27.06 6.10
C ASN A 817 -0.71 -27.05 5.54
N ALA A 818 0.26 -26.60 6.32
CA ALA A 818 1.66 -26.54 5.90
C ALA A 818 2.26 -27.92 5.48
N ASP A 819 1.64 -29.03 5.89
CA ASP A 819 2.02 -30.39 5.48
C ASP A 819 1.37 -30.83 4.15
N GLY A 820 0.63 -29.95 3.48
CA GLY A 820 -0.07 -30.22 2.23
C GLY A 820 -1.43 -30.92 2.38
N THR A 821 -1.88 -31.22 3.59
CA THR A 821 -3.21 -31.79 3.79
C THR A 821 -4.31 -30.74 3.65
N LEU A 822 -5.44 -31.13 3.06
CA LEU A 822 -6.58 -30.22 2.90
C LEU A 822 -7.14 -29.80 4.28
N HIS A 823 -7.25 -28.48 4.51
CA HIS A 823 -7.89 -27.93 5.69
C HIS A 823 -9.38 -27.63 5.45
N SER A 824 -9.70 -26.94 4.37
CA SER A 824 -11.05 -26.61 3.95
C SER A 824 -11.13 -26.35 2.47
N GLU A 825 -12.31 -26.54 1.88
CA GLU A 825 -12.62 -26.30 0.48
C GLU A 825 -13.86 -25.40 0.44
N VAL A 826 -13.91 -24.47 -0.52
CA VAL A 826 -15.07 -23.59 -0.74
C VAL A 826 -16.03 -24.26 -1.69
N GLU A 827 -17.25 -24.58 -1.20
CA GLU A 827 -18.29 -25.21 -2.01
C GLU A 827 -18.98 -24.20 -2.91
N GLU A 828 -19.23 -24.59 -4.17
CA GLU A 828 -20.06 -23.83 -5.08
C GLU A 828 -21.45 -23.61 -4.49
N THR A 829 -21.89 -22.36 -4.38
CA THR A 829 -23.16 -22.01 -3.75
C THR A 829 -24.14 -21.43 -4.77
N VAL A 830 -25.24 -22.12 -5.01
CA VAL A 830 -26.37 -21.61 -5.81
C VAL A 830 -27.28 -20.74 -4.93
N GLU A 831 -27.38 -19.45 -5.26
CA GLU A 831 -28.26 -18.51 -4.53
C GLU A 831 -29.68 -18.53 -5.03
N ASN A 832 -29.89 -18.69 -6.35
CA ASN A 832 -31.21 -18.72 -6.97
C ASN A 832 -31.21 -19.46 -8.31
N VAL A 833 -32.33 -19.99 -8.72
CA VAL A 833 -32.56 -20.58 -10.06
C VAL A 833 -33.84 -20.00 -10.66
N THR A 834 -33.66 -19.18 -11.68
CA THR A 834 -34.79 -18.63 -12.45
C THR A 834 -34.95 -19.40 -13.75
N LYS A 835 -36.08 -20.06 -13.92
CA LYS A 835 -36.40 -20.80 -15.16
C LYS A 835 -37.01 -19.87 -16.20
N PHE A 836 -36.26 -19.58 -17.25
CA PHE A 836 -36.76 -18.87 -18.43
C PHE A 836 -37.34 -19.85 -19.47
N LYS A 837 -38.27 -19.38 -20.28
CA LYS A 837 -38.69 -20.14 -21.47
C LYS A 837 -37.55 -20.18 -22.48
N GLU A 838 -37.23 -21.36 -22.98
CA GLU A 838 -36.12 -21.60 -23.91
C GLU A 838 -36.19 -20.66 -25.13
N GLU A 839 -37.36 -20.52 -25.75
CA GLU A 839 -37.56 -19.64 -26.91
C GLU A 839 -37.24 -18.16 -26.61
N ASN A 840 -37.47 -17.70 -25.38
CA ASN A 840 -37.23 -16.34 -24.95
C ASN A 840 -35.72 -16.12 -24.67
N LEU A 841 -35.07 -17.07 -24.00
CA LEU A 841 -33.65 -17.07 -23.74
C LEU A 841 -32.86 -17.10 -25.04
N GLN A 842 -33.22 -18.00 -25.98
CA GLN A 842 -32.58 -18.10 -27.29
C GLN A 842 -32.77 -16.82 -28.12
N ALA A 843 -33.90 -16.11 -28.03
CA ALA A 843 -34.07 -14.81 -28.69
C ALA A 843 -33.07 -13.74 -28.20
N VAL A 844 -32.72 -13.75 -26.88
CA VAL A 844 -31.73 -12.86 -26.30
C VAL A 844 -30.31 -13.31 -26.69
N TYR A 845 -29.99 -14.59 -26.62
CA TYR A 845 -28.71 -15.15 -27.04
C TYR A 845 -28.43 -14.85 -28.51
N GLN A 846 -29.40 -15.07 -29.37
CA GLN A 846 -29.31 -14.72 -30.79
C GLN A 846 -29.06 -13.22 -31.00
N GLY A 847 -29.68 -12.35 -30.20
CA GLY A 847 -29.42 -10.92 -30.22
C GLY A 847 -27.97 -10.57 -29.87
N MET A 848 -27.42 -11.16 -28.80
CA MET A 848 -26.01 -11.00 -28.39
C MET A 848 -25.03 -11.58 -29.41
N TYR A 849 -25.36 -12.74 -29.98
CA TYR A 849 -24.58 -13.35 -31.08
C TYR A 849 -24.52 -12.43 -32.31
N LEU A 850 -25.63 -11.81 -32.70
CA LEU A 850 -25.67 -10.90 -33.84
C LEU A 850 -24.85 -9.61 -33.63
N VAL A 851 -24.58 -9.18 -32.40
CA VAL A 851 -23.70 -8.03 -32.13
C VAL A 851 -22.31 -8.24 -32.74
N THR A 852 -21.77 -9.45 -32.66
CA THR A 852 -20.42 -9.83 -33.14
C THR A 852 -20.41 -10.49 -34.50
N ASN A 853 -21.50 -11.19 -34.90
CA ASN A 853 -21.57 -12.01 -36.13
C ASN A 853 -22.61 -11.53 -37.13
N GLY A 854 -23.54 -10.63 -36.73
CA GLY A 854 -24.59 -10.12 -37.61
C GLY A 854 -24.12 -9.05 -38.59
N SER A 855 -24.81 -8.95 -39.72
CA SER A 855 -24.47 -7.98 -40.77
C SER A 855 -24.60 -6.51 -40.34
N ARG A 856 -25.43 -6.24 -39.35
CA ARG A 856 -25.68 -4.93 -38.74
C ARG A 856 -25.05 -4.80 -37.36
N GLY A 857 -24.32 -5.83 -36.88
CA GLY A 857 -23.76 -5.91 -35.57
C GLY A 857 -22.74 -4.80 -35.31
N THR A 858 -22.81 -4.22 -34.14
CA THR A 858 -21.91 -3.11 -33.73
C THR A 858 -20.44 -3.52 -33.64
N LEU A 859 -20.15 -4.82 -33.49
CA LEU A 859 -18.81 -5.40 -33.36
C LEU A 859 -18.53 -6.50 -34.41
N ARG A 860 -19.19 -6.50 -35.54
CA ARG A 860 -19.14 -7.54 -36.59
C ARG A 860 -17.73 -7.93 -37.07
N THR A 861 -16.74 -7.08 -36.90
CA THR A 861 -15.34 -7.33 -37.32
C THR A 861 -14.38 -7.56 -36.17
N ALA A 862 -14.80 -7.33 -34.94
CA ALA A 862 -13.89 -7.35 -33.78
C ALA A 862 -13.38 -8.75 -33.42
N PHE A 863 -14.19 -9.80 -33.69
CA PHE A 863 -13.90 -11.19 -33.30
C PHE A 863 -13.81 -12.16 -34.52
N ASN A 864 -13.70 -11.66 -35.74
CA ASN A 864 -13.70 -12.48 -36.95
C ASN A 864 -12.50 -13.46 -37.05
N ASP A 865 -11.41 -13.16 -36.34
CA ASP A 865 -10.18 -13.97 -36.32
C ASP A 865 -10.18 -15.00 -35.18
N LEU A 866 -11.25 -15.08 -34.38
CA LEU A 866 -11.41 -16.14 -33.38
C LEU A 866 -12.02 -17.40 -34.02
N PRO A 867 -11.53 -18.61 -33.69
CA PRO A 867 -12.13 -19.86 -34.14
C PRO A 867 -13.45 -20.20 -33.41
N VAL A 868 -13.80 -19.45 -32.37
CA VAL A 868 -15.03 -19.62 -31.58
C VAL A 868 -15.95 -18.43 -31.74
N LYS A 869 -17.23 -18.65 -31.60
CA LYS A 869 -18.24 -17.59 -31.62
C LYS A 869 -18.35 -16.94 -30.24
N VAL A 870 -18.61 -15.66 -30.21
CA VAL A 870 -18.76 -14.88 -28.98
C VAL A 870 -20.12 -14.21 -28.96
N ALA A 871 -20.84 -14.28 -27.86
CA ALA A 871 -22.02 -13.47 -27.61
C ALA A 871 -21.63 -12.24 -26.78
N ALA A 872 -21.98 -11.04 -27.25
CA ALA A 872 -21.52 -9.82 -26.60
C ALA A 872 -22.58 -8.69 -26.60
N LYS A 873 -22.32 -7.69 -25.76
CA LYS A 873 -23.06 -6.44 -25.76
C LYS A 873 -22.19 -5.27 -25.36
N THR A 874 -22.24 -4.19 -26.12
CA THR A 874 -21.64 -2.91 -25.78
C THR A 874 -22.60 -2.07 -24.96
N GLY A 875 -22.06 -1.34 -23.98
CA GLY A 875 -22.74 -0.34 -23.18
C GLY A 875 -22.06 1.01 -23.28
N THR A 876 -22.87 2.06 -23.26
CA THR A 876 -22.41 3.44 -23.19
C THR A 876 -23.29 4.15 -22.17
N ALA A 877 -22.66 4.75 -21.16
CA ALA A 877 -23.34 5.47 -20.11
C ALA A 877 -22.81 6.90 -19.98
N GLU A 878 -23.72 7.86 -20.05
CA GLU A 878 -23.42 9.28 -19.90
C GLU A 878 -23.49 9.66 -18.42
N GLU A 879 -22.47 10.34 -17.91
CA GLU A 879 -22.44 10.88 -16.55
C GLU A 879 -22.27 12.41 -16.57
N ASP A 880 -21.32 12.91 -17.35
CA ASP A 880 -21.03 14.32 -17.49
C ASP A 880 -21.17 14.75 -18.96
N LYS A 881 -21.80 15.89 -19.19
CA LYS A 881 -21.98 16.43 -20.56
C LYS A 881 -20.68 16.93 -21.18
N ASN A 882 -19.69 17.25 -20.35
CA ASN A 882 -18.40 17.81 -20.78
C ASN A 882 -17.32 16.73 -20.92
N ARG A 883 -17.58 15.48 -20.51
CA ARG A 883 -16.67 14.36 -20.64
C ARG A 883 -17.25 13.28 -21.54
N SER A 884 -16.40 12.43 -22.09
CA SER A 884 -16.82 11.26 -22.87
C SER A 884 -17.65 10.30 -22.01
N SER A 885 -18.49 9.49 -22.67
CA SER A 885 -19.27 8.46 -21.97
C SER A 885 -18.40 7.33 -21.44
N HIS A 886 -18.84 6.70 -20.37
CA HIS A 886 -18.26 5.44 -19.92
C HIS A 886 -18.49 4.33 -20.94
N THR A 887 -17.50 3.48 -21.13
CA THR A 887 -17.60 2.31 -22.00
C THR A 887 -17.75 1.05 -21.16
N TRP A 888 -18.78 0.27 -21.48
CA TRP A 888 -18.98 -1.07 -20.98
C TRP A 888 -18.92 -2.07 -22.14
N PHE A 889 -18.30 -3.17 -21.91
CA PHE A 889 -18.33 -4.32 -22.78
C PHE A 889 -18.56 -5.58 -21.95
N VAL A 890 -19.54 -6.38 -22.34
CA VAL A 890 -19.82 -7.69 -21.72
C VAL A 890 -19.90 -8.75 -22.78
N CYS A 891 -19.39 -9.93 -22.47
CA CYS A 891 -19.54 -11.11 -23.34
C CYS A 891 -19.49 -12.40 -22.53
N PHE A 892 -19.94 -13.48 -23.18
CA PHE A 892 -19.61 -14.84 -22.78
C PHE A 892 -19.10 -15.62 -23.99
N ALA A 893 -18.26 -16.58 -23.72
CA ALA A 893 -17.61 -17.42 -24.75
C ALA A 893 -17.28 -18.82 -24.22
N PRO A 894 -17.26 -19.86 -25.10
CA PRO A 894 -17.82 -19.90 -26.45
C PRO A 894 -19.34 -19.69 -26.46
N PHE A 895 -19.94 -19.25 -27.57
CA PHE A 895 -21.39 -19.05 -27.66
C PHE A 895 -22.20 -20.36 -27.53
N ASP A 896 -21.71 -21.42 -28.16
CA ASP A 896 -22.41 -22.71 -28.22
C ASP A 896 -22.27 -23.53 -26.90
N ASP A 897 -21.24 -23.21 -26.07
CA ASP A 897 -20.94 -23.84 -24.76
C ASP A 897 -20.27 -22.81 -23.83
N PRO A 898 -21.04 -21.94 -23.17
CA PRO A 898 -20.50 -20.84 -22.38
C PRO A 898 -19.63 -21.32 -21.23
N GLN A 899 -18.33 -20.95 -21.23
CA GLN A 899 -17.37 -21.32 -20.19
C GLN A 899 -16.94 -20.11 -19.35
N ILE A 900 -16.79 -18.93 -19.97
CA ILE A 900 -16.42 -17.71 -19.28
C ILE A 900 -17.35 -16.54 -19.58
N ALA A 901 -17.57 -15.69 -18.57
CA ALA A 901 -18.23 -14.40 -18.70
C ALA A 901 -17.24 -13.28 -18.38
N ILE A 902 -17.21 -12.25 -19.21
CA ILE A 902 -16.22 -11.16 -19.14
C ILE A 902 -16.95 -9.83 -19.13
N THR A 903 -16.55 -8.94 -18.23
CA THR A 903 -16.90 -7.51 -18.24
C THR A 903 -15.64 -6.67 -18.30
N VAL A 904 -15.61 -5.72 -19.26
CA VAL A 904 -14.58 -4.66 -19.33
C VAL A 904 -15.28 -3.32 -19.16
N MET A 905 -14.81 -2.51 -18.21
CA MET A 905 -15.32 -1.16 -17.97
C MET A 905 -14.19 -0.15 -18.05
N ILE A 906 -14.37 0.86 -18.92
CA ILE A 906 -13.41 1.95 -19.13
C ILE A 906 -14.13 3.29 -18.86
N PRO A 907 -13.82 3.96 -17.75
CA PRO A 907 -14.36 5.28 -17.48
C PRO A 907 -14.02 6.25 -18.61
N PHE A 908 -15.03 7.01 -19.08
CA PHE A 908 -14.87 8.01 -20.13
C PHE A 908 -14.20 7.51 -21.43
N GLY A 909 -14.48 6.24 -21.78
CA GLY A 909 -13.85 5.48 -22.86
C GLY A 909 -14.29 5.78 -24.29
N GLU A 910 -15.01 6.88 -24.57
CA GLU A 910 -15.43 7.36 -25.90
C GLU A 910 -16.44 6.47 -26.67
N GLY A 911 -17.06 5.46 -26.03
CA GLY A 911 -18.15 4.68 -26.63
C GLY A 911 -17.72 3.37 -27.30
N SER A 912 -18.54 2.83 -28.23
CA SER A 912 -18.48 1.43 -28.65
C SER A 912 -17.32 1.02 -29.59
N GLY A 913 -16.53 1.96 -30.11
CA GLY A 913 -15.36 1.67 -30.94
C GLY A 913 -14.04 1.54 -30.19
N THR A 914 -14.08 1.24 -28.92
CA THR A 914 -13.02 1.40 -27.93
C THR A 914 -12.22 0.13 -27.67
N PRO A 915 -11.16 0.23 -26.86
CA PRO A 915 -10.27 -0.85 -26.45
C PRO A 915 -10.97 -2.07 -25.83
N ALA A 916 -12.11 -1.93 -25.20
CA ALA A 916 -12.74 -3.02 -24.43
C ALA A 916 -12.98 -4.35 -25.17
N PRO A 917 -13.43 -4.40 -26.44
CA PRO A 917 -13.52 -5.66 -27.18
C PRO A 917 -12.18 -6.35 -27.42
N ALA A 918 -11.08 -5.60 -27.60
CA ALA A 918 -9.75 -6.15 -27.80
C ALA A 918 -9.24 -6.85 -26.53
N VAL A 919 -9.48 -6.25 -25.37
CA VAL A 919 -9.15 -6.84 -24.07
C VAL A 919 -9.89 -8.17 -23.89
N ALA A 920 -11.21 -8.19 -24.10
CA ALA A 920 -11.98 -9.42 -23.98
C ALA A 920 -11.54 -10.50 -24.97
N LYS A 921 -11.16 -10.12 -26.20
CA LYS A 921 -10.62 -11.05 -27.18
C LYS A 921 -9.30 -11.68 -26.75
N ALA A 922 -8.40 -10.93 -26.16
CA ALA A 922 -7.13 -11.45 -25.63
C ALA A 922 -7.39 -12.44 -24.48
N ILE A 923 -8.32 -12.13 -23.58
CA ILE A 923 -8.73 -13.01 -22.48
C ILE A 923 -9.30 -14.33 -23.01
N ILE A 924 -10.20 -14.27 -24.01
CA ILE A 924 -10.77 -15.47 -24.64
C ILE A 924 -9.68 -16.34 -25.30
N ARG A 925 -8.71 -15.72 -25.97
CA ARG A 925 -7.58 -16.44 -26.57
C ARG A 925 -6.73 -17.17 -25.54
N GLU A 926 -6.34 -16.47 -24.46
CA GLU A 926 -5.57 -17.08 -23.37
C GLU A 926 -6.32 -18.21 -22.70
N TYR A 927 -7.58 -17.97 -22.29
CA TYR A 927 -8.40 -18.97 -21.62
C TYR A 927 -8.59 -20.26 -22.41
N LEU A 928 -8.79 -20.13 -23.73
CA LEU A 928 -8.98 -21.28 -24.64
C LEU A 928 -7.68 -21.85 -25.20
N GLY A 929 -6.51 -21.34 -24.78
CA GLY A 929 -5.18 -21.79 -25.26
C GLY A 929 -4.98 -21.58 -26.76
N LEU A 930 -5.58 -20.53 -27.34
CA LEU A 930 -5.42 -20.20 -28.76
C LEU A 930 -4.13 -19.39 -28.91
N ASP A 931 -3.19 -19.87 -29.78
CA ASP A 931 -1.91 -19.20 -30.03
C ASP A 931 -2.14 -17.73 -30.44
N TYR A 932 -1.71 -16.81 -29.59
CA TYR A 932 -1.73 -15.38 -29.86
C TYR A 932 -0.52 -15.03 -30.73
N THR A 933 -0.73 -14.81 -32.01
CA THR A 933 0.26 -14.10 -32.83
C THR A 933 -0.06 -12.61 -32.73
N PRO A 934 0.77 -11.79 -32.02
CA PRO A 934 0.54 -10.36 -31.97
C PRO A 934 0.57 -9.85 -33.41
N THR A 935 -0.53 -9.30 -33.89
CA THR A 935 -0.48 -8.44 -35.08
C THR A 935 0.28 -7.21 -34.65
N ASN A 936 1.61 -7.20 -34.89
CA ASN A 936 2.40 -5.99 -34.85
C ASN A 936 1.77 -5.02 -35.87
N THR A 937 0.83 -4.22 -35.43
CA THR A 937 0.53 -2.96 -36.10
C THR A 937 1.71 -2.05 -35.80
N THR A 938 2.79 -2.24 -36.56
CA THR A 938 3.80 -1.19 -36.73
C THR A 938 3.05 -0.01 -37.27
N MET A 939 2.74 0.96 -36.40
CA MET A 939 2.39 2.31 -36.85
C MET A 939 3.62 2.80 -37.61
N GLN A 940 3.52 2.80 -38.96
CA GLN A 940 4.43 3.61 -39.75
C GLN A 940 4.27 5.04 -39.31
N THR A 941 5.26 5.52 -38.59
CA THR A 941 5.44 6.93 -38.28
C THR A 941 5.59 7.66 -39.60
N VAL A 942 4.51 8.21 -40.08
CA VAL A 942 4.58 9.27 -41.10
C VAL A 942 5.00 10.52 -40.34
N LEU A 943 6.29 10.68 -40.14
CA LEU A 943 6.87 12.00 -39.90
C LEU A 943 6.75 12.76 -41.23
N ALA A 944 5.73 13.61 -41.32
CA ALA A 944 5.71 14.66 -42.33
C ALA A 944 6.75 15.70 -41.94
N GLU A 945 7.66 16.03 -42.86
CA GLU A 945 8.65 17.10 -42.86
C GLU A 945 8.09 18.46 -42.47
#